data_04725643f7702b98d473859243bcf2a6
#
_entry.id   04725643f7702b98d473859243bcf2a6
#
_cell.length_a   1.000
_cell.length_b   1.000
_cell.length_c   1.000
_cell.angle_alpha   90.00
_cell.angle_beta   90.00
_cell.angle_gamma   90.00
#
_symmetry.space_group_name_H-M   'P 1'
#
loop_
_entity.id
_entity.type
_entity.pdbx_description
1 polymer ?
#
loop_
_entity_poly.entity_id
_entity_poly.type
_entity_poly.pdbx_seq_one_letter_code
_entity_poly.pdbx_strand_id
1 'polypeptide(L)'
;MIPERIREVLEERGIRELTPPQLEAIPRILTGESLLLIAPTGVGKTEAAMIPFFTKIMEERPRPISLLYITPMRSLNRDLGQRLEWYGARLGISVAVRHGDTPPSERRRQVLRPPDVLITTPETFQIALTVPSLRRHLENVRFVVLDEVHELADTERGVQLAVGLRRLRRICGGFQIVALSATLGNPEEVKALFGIQGPTLRVPVEKMVEVVIDAPEGPDEELSEEIGADPWYAATISKILDLVNKHRATLVFVNTRYQAEDLAQRLRLLGGRGIAVHHGSLTKNIRVEAEEAFKRGDLRALVCTSSLELGIDIGRADHVIQLHSPKQVARLLQRVGRSGHGVGRVSRGTVVSHRPFELAESMAIASLARKGWVEPKRVRKDPMVVIANQLMSAALEMGSFELRWFKELLAEVPAFGDLDLVEEVAQLLASQGIIGLDGGVVRKRRKTYRAFYENLSMIPDESKWLVVDAGTRKMVGLLDESFVFSSLEPDSTFVLRGQVWRVLSMDLERMRILVERLEDVSEPPRWLGEEIPVFPEVARATADLLNEGPSFATGEAARAVEALRGSLSRDAVYLEKEGNTVVLLHPFGTKLAYSLALLLSKRLEAMYGSSIAMDSSQYHVLLEGHYLSGDAVQAALRMEGDPAAEVEEALPGTGVFWYVLYHVARKFGLRLDIRSVRRPSTARRLSRTPIWREALAKVEWDYLDLGALQELLTRIRDGSLPVVERPMQDATEELLSERRELFRAIVPTRKIVEMVKKRLLRERFVFGCMNCKRMWRMRVYEFDEPICPFCRGRRLVVAKEFYEEKLRRVLKGECESESFLRSVLAAGNLLVRYGRDALLALAGHGVGPQTAARILMRARDEEDLIRRVIEAETHFEKIRPFMD
;
A
#
# COMPACT_ATOMS: atom_id res chain seq x y z
N MET A 1 33.71 -20.16 27.04
CA MET A 1 32.96 -19.79 25.85
C MET A 1 32.31 -18.42 26.01
N ILE A 2 31.38 -18.24 26.96
CA ILE A 2 30.83 -16.89 27.28
C ILE A 2 31.49 -16.44 28.58
N PRO A 3 32.13 -15.23 28.60
CA PRO A 3 32.75 -14.66 29.79
C PRO A 3 31.74 -14.53 30.97
N GLU A 4 32.24 -14.72 32.19
CA GLU A 4 31.41 -14.67 33.41
C GLU A 4 30.63 -13.35 33.50
N ARG A 5 31.29 -12.24 33.26
CA ARG A 5 30.66 -10.91 33.25
C ARG A 5 29.46 -10.81 32.31
N ILE A 6 29.49 -11.47 31.16
CA ILE A 6 28.33 -11.50 30.24
C ILE A 6 27.22 -12.38 30.80
N ARG A 7 27.54 -13.48 31.44
CA ARG A 7 26.55 -14.33 32.08
C ARG A 7 25.80 -13.60 33.19
N GLU A 8 26.53 -12.88 34.04
CA GLU A 8 25.94 -12.06 35.10
C GLU A 8 24.94 -11.03 34.50
N VAL A 9 25.31 -10.37 33.44
CA VAL A 9 24.45 -9.37 32.77
C VAL A 9 23.22 -10.03 32.09
N LEU A 10 23.37 -11.25 31.59
CA LEU A 10 22.23 -12.02 31.06
C LEU A 10 21.26 -12.44 32.18
N GLU A 11 21.80 -12.87 33.33
CA GLU A 11 21.01 -13.25 34.52
C GLU A 11 20.24 -12.08 35.09
N GLU A 12 20.86 -10.87 35.17
CA GLU A 12 20.16 -9.62 35.53
C GLU A 12 18.95 -9.32 34.65
N ARG A 13 19.00 -9.75 33.36
CA ARG A 13 17.89 -9.61 32.43
C ARG A 13 16.91 -10.79 32.46
N GLY A 14 17.12 -11.75 33.32
CA GLY A 14 16.28 -12.93 33.46
C GLY A 14 16.58 -14.04 32.45
N ILE A 15 17.70 -13.94 31.72
CA ILE A 15 18.16 -15.00 30.79
C ILE A 15 19.09 -15.92 31.55
N ARG A 16 18.53 -17.00 32.08
CA ARG A 16 19.30 -18.00 32.85
C ARG A 16 19.83 -19.14 31.99
N GLU A 17 19.10 -19.43 30.91
CA GLU A 17 19.45 -20.49 29.97
C GLU A 17 19.45 -19.93 28.56
N LEU A 18 20.40 -20.41 27.75
CA LEU A 18 20.46 -20.02 26.34
C LEU A 18 19.39 -20.76 25.55
N THR A 19 18.73 -20.04 24.65
CA THR A 19 17.75 -20.61 23.73
C THR A 19 18.42 -21.46 22.67
N PRO A 20 17.69 -22.42 22.03
CA PRO A 20 18.27 -23.23 20.94
C PRO A 20 18.98 -22.44 19.85
N PRO A 21 18.43 -21.29 19.32
CA PRO A 21 19.17 -20.46 18.37
C PRO A 21 20.47 -19.87 18.92
N GLN A 22 20.51 -19.54 20.20
CA GLN A 22 21.70 -19.02 20.87
C GLN A 22 22.77 -20.10 21.06
N LEU A 23 22.36 -21.29 21.47
CA LEU A 23 23.27 -22.44 21.63
C LEU A 23 23.95 -22.82 20.33
N GLU A 24 23.25 -22.71 19.20
CA GLU A 24 23.78 -23.10 17.90
C GLU A 24 24.61 -21.98 17.24
N ALA A 25 24.17 -20.72 17.33
CA ALA A 25 24.81 -19.61 16.65
C ALA A 25 26.04 -19.05 17.40
N ILE A 26 26.01 -18.94 18.75
CA ILE A 26 27.07 -18.29 19.52
C ILE A 26 28.45 -18.95 19.31
N PRO A 27 28.61 -20.28 19.39
CA PRO A 27 29.91 -20.91 19.19
C PRO A 27 30.49 -20.61 17.80
N ARG A 28 29.68 -20.66 16.76
CA ARG A 28 30.09 -20.42 15.37
C ARG A 28 30.49 -18.97 15.12
N ILE A 29 29.75 -18.01 15.70
CA ILE A 29 30.10 -16.59 15.58
C ILE A 29 31.40 -16.30 16.34
N LEU A 30 31.64 -16.92 17.50
CA LEU A 30 32.89 -16.76 18.23
C LEU A 30 34.10 -17.28 17.46
N THR A 31 33.95 -18.37 16.68
CA THR A 31 35.04 -18.87 15.80
C THR A 31 35.25 -18.03 14.55
N GLY A 32 34.46 -16.99 14.30
CA GLY A 32 34.63 -16.09 13.15
C GLY A 32 33.74 -16.43 11.95
N GLU A 33 32.86 -17.43 12.05
CA GLU A 33 31.95 -17.77 10.95
C GLU A 33 30.94 -16.65 10.71
N SER A 34 30.76 -16.27 9.46
CA SER A 34 29.58 -15.53 8.99
C SER A 34 28.42 -16.50 8.82
N LEU A 35 27.19 -16.09 9.12
CA LEU A 35 26.03 -16.98 8.99
C LEU A 35 24.72 -16.24 8.79
N LEU A 36 23.72 -16.97 8.30
CA LEU A 36 22.31 -16.57 8.31
C LEU A 36 21.55 -17.40 9.34
N LEU A 37 20.97 -16.71 10.35
CA LEU A 37 20.14 -17.34 11.39
C LEU A 37 18.66 -17.12 11.08
N ILE A 38 17.92 -18.19 10.87
CA ILE A 38 16.48 -18.20 10.67
C ILE A 38 15.82 -18.84 11.89
N ALA A 39 15.06 -18.05 12.64
CA ALA A 39 14.33 -18.53 13.81
C ALA A 39 13.10 -17.61 14.06
N PRO A 40 12.01 -18.12 14.67
CA PRO A 40 10.82 -17.34 14.95
C PRO A 40 11.09 -16.05 15.72
N THR A 41 10.12 -15.14 15.74
CA THR A 41 10.20 -13.92 16.57
C THR A 41 10.13 -14.26 18.05
N GLY A 42 10.85 -13.47 18.90
CA GLY A 42 10.80 -13.64 20.36
C GLY A 42 11.64 -14.76 20.95
N VAL A 43 12.48 -15.45 20.16
CA VAL A 43 13.36 -16.54 20.63
C VAL A 43 14.81 -16.12 20.91
N GLY A 44 15.09 -14.80 20.91
CA GLY A 44 16.42 -14.27 21.27
C GLY A 44 17.43 -14.26 20.12
N LYS A 45 17.02 -14.05 18.86
CA LYS A 45 17.93 -13.90 17.70
C LYS A 45 18.94 -12.76 17.88
N THR A 46 18.51 -11.63 18.44
CA THR A 46 19.38 -10.49 18.67
C THR A 46 20.51 -10.84 19.64
N GLU A 47 20.17 -11.50 20.76
CA GLU A 47 21.15 -11.97 21.73
C GLU A 47 22.08 -13.02 21.12
N ALA A 48 21.57 -13.92 20.27
CA ALA A 48 22.38 -14.91 19.56
C ALA A 48 23.50 -14.26 18.71
N ALA A 49 23.24 -13.12 18.10
CA ALA A 49 24.23 -12.36 17.35
C ALA A 49 25.10 -11.46 18.23
N MET A 50 24.50 -10.78 19.23
CA MET A 50 25.21 -9.74 19.99
C MET A 50 26.08 -10.27 21.13
N ILE A 51 25.71 -11.36 21.80
CA ILE A 51 26.52 -11.97 22.87
C ILE A 51 27.94 -12.29 22.38
N PRO A 52 28.14 -13.00 21.26
CA PRO A 52 29.49 -13.27 20.77
C PRO A 52 30.23 -12.01 20.33
N PHE A 53 29.56 -11.04 19.74
CA PHE A 53 30.20 -9.78 19.34
C PHE A 53 30.57 -8.92 20.54
N PHE A 54 29.76 -8.85 21.58
CA PHE A 54 30.14 -8.21 22.83
C PHE A 54 31.34 -8.91 23.46
N THR A 55 31.40 -10.24 23.43
CA THR A 55 32.57 -11.00 23.89
C THR A 55 33.82 -10.55 23.14
N LYS A 56 33.79 -10.56 21.80
CA LYS A 56 34.94 -10.15 20.98
C LYS A 56 35.33 -8.68 21.21
N ILE A 57 34.37 -7.77 21.32
CA ILE A 57 34.67 -6.37 21.57
C ILE A 57 35.34 -6.16 22.95
N MET A 58 34.90 -6.89 23.96
CA MET A 58 35.51 -6.85 25.30
C MET A 58 36.94 -7.40 25.32
N GLU A 59 37.18 -8.51 24.62
CA GLU A 59 38.46 -9.21 24.59
C GLU A 59 39.49 -8.47 23.71
N GLU A 60 39.10 -8.09 22.50
CA GLU A 60 39.98 -7.52 21.47
C GLU A 60 40.13 -6.01 21.57
N ARG A 61 39.15 -5.32 22.17
CA ARG A 61 39.06 -3.83 22.27
C ARG A 61 39.36 -3.12 20.95
N PRO A 62 38.65 -3.46 19.85
CA PRO A 62 38.89 -2.85 18.58
C PRO A 62 38.57 -1.36 18.59
N ARG A 63 39.15 -0.59 17.67
CA ARG A 63 38.83 0.83 17.51
C ARG A 63 37.36 1.02 17.11
N PRO A 64 36.66 2.04 17.66
CA PRO A 64 35.29 2.37 17.22
C PRO A 64 35.31 2.95 15.79
N ILE A 65 34.32 2.73 14.97
CA ILE A 65 33.12 1.86 15.07
C ILE A 65 33.55 0.45 14.72
N SER A 66 33.39 -0.50 15.63
CA SER A 66 33.80 -1.89 15.39
C SER A 66 32.66 -2.77 14.90
N LEU A 67 31.40 -2.45 15.27
CA LEU A 67 30.21 -3.16 14.86
C LEU A 67 29.15 -2.24 14.27
N LEU A 68 28.65 -2.62 13.08
CA LEU A 68 27.46 -2.03 12.47
C LEU A 68 26.28 -2.97 12.63
N TYR A 69 25.19 -2.49 13.24
CA TYR A 69 23.91 -3.20 13.31
C TYR A 69 22.91 -2.49 12.40
N ILE A 70 22.51 -3.15 11.31
CA ILE A 70 21.66 -2.55 10.26
C ILE A 70 20.28 -3.18 10.34
N THR A 71 19.24 -2.35 10.55
CA THR A 71 17.83 -2.79 10.59
C THR A 71 17.00 -2.06 9.53
N PRO A 72 15.93 -2.67 8.99
CA PRO A 72 15.14 -2.07 7.93
C PRO A 72 14.30 -0.86 8.36
N MET A 73 13.97 -0.74 9.67
CA MET A 73 13.01 0.26 10.15
C MET A 73 13.52 1.11 11.31
N ARG A 74 13.15 2.41 11.31
CA ARG A 74 13.51 3.37 12.38
C ARG A 74 12.85 3.07 13.73
N SER A 75 11.63 2.54 13.72
CA SER A 75 10.91 2.16 14.94
C SER A 75 11.62 1.03 15.69
N LEU A 76 12.11 0.04 14.95
CA LEU A 76 12.88 -1.08 15.49
C LEU A 76 14.19 -0.60 16.14
N ASN A 77 14.84 0.41 15.55
CA ASN A 77 16.09 0.96 16.07
C ASN A 77 15.96 1.54 17.48
N ARG A 78 14.81 2.09 17.85
CA ARG A 78 14.61 2.70 19.17
C ARG A 78 14.58 1.65 20.28
N ASP A 79 13.76 0.62 20.12
CA ASP A 79 13.62 -0.45 21.09
C ASP A 79 14.91 -1.29 21.20
N LEU A 80 15.45 -1.66 20.04
CA LEU A 80 16.74 -2.34 19.96
C LEU A 80 17.87 -1.49 20.58
N GLY A 81 17.88 -0.19 20.32
CA GLY A 81 18.86 0.75 20.88
C GLY A 81 18.84 0.74 22.38
N GLN A 82 17.68 0.95 23.01
CA GLN A 82 17.54 0.92 24.47
C GLN A 82 18.01 -0.42 25.04
N ARG A 83 17.67 -1.52 24.37
CA ARG A 83 18.08 -2.87 24.80
C ARG A 83 19.57 -3.08 24.71
N LEU A 84 20.21 -2.72 23.61
CA LEU A 84 21.65 -2.89 23.42
C LEU A 84 22.48 -1.85 24.23
N GLU A 85 21.98 -0.63 24.43
CA GLU A 85 22.57 0.36 25.33
C GLU A 85 22.59 -0.14 26.77
N TRP A 86 21.52 -0.83 27.20
CA TRP A 86 21.46 -1.42 28.52
C TRP A 86 22.55 -2.50 28.75
N TYR A 87 22.78 -3.36 27.74
CA TYR A 87 23.89 -4.33 27.77
C TYR A 87 25.25 -3.61 27.74
N GLY A 88 25.40 -2.68 26.82
CA GLY A 88 26.65 -1.92 26.64
C GLY A 88 27.09 -1.19 27.89
N ALA A 89 26.16 -0.53 28.59
CA ALA A 89 26.47 0.20 29.82
C ALA A 89 27.05 -0.71 30.93
N ARG A 90 26.62 -1.96 30.99
CA ARG A 90 27.10 -2.95 31.95
C ARG A 90 28.42 -3.60 31.55
N LEU A 91 28.62 -3.75 30.26
CA LEU A 91 29.82 -4.39 29.70
C LEU A 91 30.96 -3.40 29.41
N GLY A 92 30.71 -2.09 29.55
CA GLY A 92 31.68 -1.05 29.23
C GLY A 92 31.84 -0.84 27.72
N ILE A 93 30.82 -1.14 26.93
CA ILE A 93 30.76 -1.00 25.46
C ILE A 93 29.83 0.16 25.12
N SER A 94 30.29 1.09 24.32
CA SER A 94 29.48 2.23 23.88
C SER A 94 28.58 1.83 22.71
N VAL A 95 27.27 2.05 22.88
CA VAL A 95 26.26 1.80 21.84
C VAL A 95 25.56 3.09 21.48
N ALA A 96 25.30 3.34 20.23
CA ALA A 96 24.52 4.48 19.78
C ALA A 96 23.64 4.17 18.58
N VAL A 97 22.53 4.89 18.47
CA VAL A 97 21.59 4.78 17.36
C VAL A 97 21.74 5.98 16.44
N ARG A 98 21.82 5.72 15.13
CA ARG A 98 21.86 6.76 14.10
C ARG A 98 20.88 6.46 12.96
N HIS A 99 19.86 7.27 12.81
CA HIS A 99 18.88 7.22 11.73
C HIS A 99 18.43 8.63 11.31
N GLY A 100 17.50 8.73 10.38
CA GLY A 100 17.04 10.02 9.85
C GLY A 100 16.55 11.03 10.90
N ASP A 101 15.99 10.55 12.01
CA ASP A 101 15.42 11.39 13.09
C ASP A 101 16.41 11.68 14.22
N THR A 102 17.64 11.18 14.16
CA THR A 102 18.68 11.46 15.17
C THR A 102 19.02 12.95 15.17
N PRO A 103 18.96 13.65 16.33
CA PRO A 103 19.22 15.08 16.41
C PRO A 103 20.63 15.48 15.90
N PRO A 104 20.79 16.68 15.31
CA PRO A 104 22.10 17.12 14.79
C PRO A 104 23.21 17.15 15.86
N SER A 105 22.89 17.52 17.09
CA SER A 105 23.82 17.50 18.22
C SER A 105 24.36 16.11 18.50
N GLU A 106 23.47 15.12 18.51
CA GLU A 106 23.82 13.72 18.72
C GLU A 106 24.66 13.17 17.57
N ARG A 107 24.29 13.49 16.30
CA ARG A 107 25.08 13.11 15.12
C ARG A 107 26.49 13.68 15.20
N ARG A 108 26.66 14.92 15.68
CA ARG A 108 27.98 15.55 15.87
C ARG A 108 28.75 14.84 16.96
N ARG A 109 28.12 14.50 18.08
CA ARG A 109 28.73 13.73 19.18
C ARG A 109 29.27 12.39 18.70
N GLN A 110 28.50 11.65 17.91
CA GLN A 110 28.89 10.35 17.36
C GLN A 110 30.08 10.41 16.39
N VAL A 111 30.30 11.55 15.74
CA VAL A 111 31.49 11.75 14.90
C VAL A 111 32.74 12.06 15.76
N LEU A 112 32.58 12.85 16.83
CA LEU A 112 33.69 13.24 17.70
C LEU A 112 34.08 12.12 18.67
N ARG A 113 33.09 11.35 19.12
CA ARG A 113 33.25 10.20 20.01
C ARG A 113 32.45 9.03 19.43
N PRO A 114 33.04 8.31 18.47
CA PRO A 114 32.33 7.21 17.82
C PRO A 114 32.03 6.09 18.80
N PRO A 115 30.85 5.47 18.70
CA PRO A 115 30.48 4.32 19.53
C PRO A 115 31.19 3.04 19.04
N ASP A 116 31.35 2.06 19.92
CA ASP A 116 31.81 0.72 19.53
C ASP A 116 30.80 0.02 18.63
N VAL A 117 29.52 0.17 18.98
CA VAL A 117 28.36 -0.40 18.25
C VAL A 117 27.49 0.74 17.70
N LEU A 118 27.33 0.79 16.39
CA LEU A 118 26.44 1.74 15.71
C LEU A 118 25.23 1.01 15.13
N ILE A 119 24.04 1.30 15.67
CA ILE A 119 22.75 0.81 15.15
C ILE A 119 22.25 1.81 14.12
N THR A 120 21.89 1.35 12.91
CA THR A 120 21.54 2.24 11.81
C THR A 120 20.54 1.62 10.83
N THR A 121 20.05 2.42 9.88
CA THR A 121 19.24 1.96 8.74
C THR A 121 20.07 1.87 7.46
N PRO A 122 19.63 1.12 6.43
CA PRO A 122 20.31 1.06 5.14
C PRO A 122 20.61 2.45 4.55
N GLU A 123 19.66 3.39 4.61
CA GLU A 123 19.81 4.74 4.08
C GLU A 123 20.87 5.54 4.84
N THR A 124 20.87 5.44 6.17
CA THR A 124 21.86 6.14 6.99
C THR A 124 23.25 5.55 6.83
N PHE A 125 23.35 4.24 6.60
CA PHE A 125 24.61 3.59 6.24
C PHE A 125 25.14 4.13 4.90
N GLN A 126 24.29 4.34 3.88
CA GLN A 126 24.69 4.96 2.62
C GLN A 126 25.25 6.39 2.84
N ILE A 127 24.64 7.16 3.74
CA ILE A 127 25.18 8.48 4.14
C ILE A 127 26.56 8.32 4.79
N ALA A 128 26.73 7.33 5.66
CA ALA A 128 27.98 7.11 6.37
C ALA A 128 29.16 6.85 5.42
N LEU A 129 28.91 6.16 4.30
CA LEU A 129 29.89 5.92 3.25
C LEU A 129 30.34 7.22 2.54
N THR A 130 29.46 8.22 2.42
CA THR A 130 29.73 9.45 1.65
C THR A 130 30.27 10.62 2.49
N VAL A 131 30.09 10.59 3.82
CA VAL A 131 30.51 11.67 4.72
C VAL A 131 31.92 11.40 5.26
N PRO A 132 32.97 12.17 4.87
CA PRO A 132 34.36 11.87 5.22
C PRO A 132 34.62 11.72 6.71
N SER A 133 33.99 12.55 7.54
CA SER A 133 34.15 12.52 9.01
C SER A 133 33.59 11.25 9.66
N LEU A 134 32.63 10.59 9.04
CA LEU A 134 32.05 9.33 9.52
C LEU A 134 32.70 8.13 8.83
N ARG A 135 33.01 8.25 7.52
CA ARG A 135 33.64 7.21 6.71
C ARG A 135 34.97 6.71 7.30
N ARG A 136 35.83 7.62 7.84
CA ARG A 136 37.11 7.25 8.49
C ARG A 136 36.92 6.27 9.66
N HIS A 137 35.77 6.28 10.33
CA HIS A 137 35.48 5.34 11.41
C HIS A 137 34.99 3.99 10.89
N LEU A 138 34.48 3.95 9.64
CA LEU A 138 34.08 2.69 8.99
C LEU A 138 35.29 1.81 8.62
N GLU A 139 36.51 2.36 8.57
CA GLU A 139 37.76 1.61 8.38
C GLU A 139 38.01 0.63 9.54
N ASN A 140 37.41 0.87 10.71
CA ASN A 140 37.58 0.03 11.90
C ASN A 140 36.55 -1.08 12.01
N VAL A 141 35.54 -1.15 11.10
CA VAL A 141 34.44 -2.12 11.17
C VAL A 141 34.98 -3.54 11.01
N ARG A 142 34.67 -4.39 11.97
CA ARG A 142 35.02 -5.82 11.98
C ARG A 142 33.79 -6.72 11.94
N PHE A 143 32.65 -6.21 12.41
CA PHE A 143 31.42 -6.97 12.56
C PHE A 143 30.24 -6.23 11.94
N VAL A 144 29.38 -6.98 11.24
CA VAL A 144 28.12 -6.47 10.67
C VAL A 144 26.99 -7.41 11.06
N VAL A 145 25.92 -6.85 11.62
CA VAL A 145 24.67 -7.56 11.83
C VAL A 145 23.62 -6.98 10.89
N LEU A 146 22.97 -7.82 10.10
CA LEU A 146 21.81 -7.47 9.28
C LEU A 146 20.58 -8.07 9.93
N ASP A 147 19.68 -7.23 10.42
CA ASP A 147 18.46 -7.70 11.05
C ASP A 147 17.27 -7.65 10.07
N GLU A 148 16.34 -8.59 10.26
CA GLU A 148 15.12 -8.75 9.45
C GLU A 148 15.42 -8.71 7.93
N VAL A 149 16.43 -9.47 7.49
CA VAL A 149 16.92 -9.43 6.08
C VAL A 149 15.84 -9.77 5.06
N HIS A 150 14.79 -10.49 5.44
CA HIS A 150 13.66 -10.81 4.58
C HIS A 150 12.85 -9.57 4.15
N GLU A 151 12.94 -8.46 4.89
CA GLU A 151 12.31 -7.19 4.53
C GLU A 151 13.14 -6.37 3.53
N LEU A 152 14.36 -6.79 3.26
CA LEU A 152 15.28 -6.10 2.37
C LEU A 152 15.53 -6.88 1.08
N ALA A 153 15.55 -8.20 1.16
CA ALA A 153 16.11 -9.06 0.12
C ALA A 153 15.44 -8.91 -1.27
N ASP A 154 14.12 -8.70 -1.31
CA ASP A 154 13.32 -8.54 -2.54
C ASP A 154 13.11 -7.08 -2.96
N THR A 155 13.85 -6.15 -2.36
CA THR A 155 13.69 -4.71 -2.58
C THR A 155 14.95 -4.07 -3.17
N GLU A 156 14.77 -2.94 -3.84
CA GLU A 156 15.90 -2.09 -4.30
C GLU A 156 16.77 -1.61 -3.14
N ARG A 157 16.18 -1.46 -1.92
CA ARG A 157 16.94 -1.14 -0.69
C ARG A 157 17.94 -2.24 -0.33
N GLY A 158 17.54 -3.49 -0.50
CA GLY A 158 18.44 -4.63 -0.26
C GLY A 158 19.56 -4.68 -1.25
N VAL A 159 19.29 -4.44 -2.54
CA VAL A 159 20.34 -4.36 -3.57
C VAL A 159 21.27 -3.17 -3.30
N GLN A 160 20.73 -1.99 -2.95
CA GLN A 160 21.51 -0.82 -2.55
C GLN A 160 22.40 -1.11 -1.34
N LEU A 161 21.87 -1.80 -0.33
CA LEU A 161 22.64 -2.22 0.86
C LEU A 161 23.75 -3.20 0.46
N ALA A 162 23.47 -4.17 -0.41
CA ALA A 162 24.44 -5.15 -0.86
C ALA A 162 25.64 -4.48 -1.56
N VAL A 163 25.41 -3.49 -2.43
CA VAL A 163 26.48 -2.68 -3.04
C VAL A 163 27.26 -1.90 -1.96
N GLY A 164 26.55 -1.28 -1.01
CA GLY A 164 27.17 -0.58 0.10
C GLY A 164 28.07 -1.48 0.96
N LEU A 165 27.67 -2.73 1.21
CA LEU A 165 28.47 -3.71 1.95
C LEU A 165 29.74 -4.13 1.19
N ARG A 166 29.68 -4.24 -0.16
CA ARG A 166 30.88 -4.47 -0.97
C ARG A 166 31.85 -3.29 -0.89
N ARG A 167 31.34 -2.05 -0.91
CA ARG A 167 32.15 -0.84 -0.70
C ARG A 167 32.75 -0.81 0.71
N LEU A 168 31.95 -1.10 1.74
CA LEU A 168 32.46 -1.20 3.11
C LEU A 168 33.60 -2.22 3.23
N ARG A 169 33.47 -3.38 2.59
CA ARG A 169 34.52 -4.42 2.61
C ARG A 169 35.85 -3.92 2.02
N ARG A 170 35.78 -3.07 0.99
CA ARG A 170 36.97 -2.42 0.42
C ARG A 170 37.56 -1.32 1.32
N ILE A 171 36.72 -0.68 2.15
CA ILE A 171 37.14 0.35 3.09
C ILE A 171 37.85 -0.27 4.31
N CYS A 172 37.30 -1.31 4.92
CA CYS A 172 37.81 -1.90 6.16
C CYS A 172 38.65 -3.17 5.96
N GLY A 173 38.84 -3.65 4.73
CA GLY A 173 39.60 -4.86 4.43
C GLY A 173 38.86 -6.18 4.66
N GLY A 174 37.68 -6.14 5.24
CA GLY A 174 36.82 -7.30 5.50
C GLY A 174 36.13 -7.25 6.86
N PHE A 175 35.02 -7.99 6.99
CA PHE A 175 34.25 -8.09 8.22
C PHE A 175 33.50 -9.42 8.32
N GLN A 176 33.24 -9.87 9.53
CA GLN A 176 32.32 -10.97 9.79
C GLN A 176 30.89 -10.46 9.73
N ILE A 177 29.98 -11.19 9.04
CA ILE A 177 28.59 -10.81 8.86
C ILE A 177 27.64 -11.86 9.41
N VAL A 178 26.68 -11.42 10.21
CA VAL A 178 25.59 -12.25 10.74
C VAL A 178 24.27 -11.65 10.31
N ALA A 179 23.46 -12.44 9.61
CA ALA A 179 22.13 -12.01 9.19
C ALA A 179 21.05 -12.73 9.99
N LEU A 180 20.00 -12.00 10.35
CA LEU A 180 18.88 -12.50 11.15
C LEU A 180 17.60 -12.40 10.33
N SER A 181 16.78 -13.45 10.39
CA SER A 181 15.48 -13.52 9.74
C SER A 181 14.46 -14.26 10.60
N ALA A 182 13.19 -13.87 10.51
CA ALA A 182 12.10 -14.61 11.13
C ALA A 182 11.63 -15.76 10.21
N THR A 183 11.46 -15.49 8.95
CA THR A 183 10.92 -16.40 7.94
C THR A 183 11.63 -16.17 6.62
N LEU A 184 12.00 -17.22 5.90
CA LEU A 184 12.66 -17.09 4.61
C LEU A 184 12.52 -18.38 3.78
N GLY A 185 11.91 -18.30 2.59
CA GLY A 185 11.70 -19.45 1.71
C GLY A 185 12.98 -19.91 1.01
N ASN A 186 13.81 -18.96 0.53
CA ASN A 186 15.01 -19.20 -0.28
C ASN A 186 16.28 -18.56 0.31
N PRO A 187 16.86 -19.10 1.38
CA PRO A 187 17.98 -18.47 2.11
C PRO A 187 19.25 -18.30 1.29
N GLU A 188 19.55 -19.20 0.36
CA GLU A 188 20.81 -19.19 -0.39
C GLU A 188 20.91 -17.97 -1.33
N GLU A 189 19.81 -17.56 -1.97
CA GLU A 189 19.76 -16.37 -2.79
C GLU A 189 20.00 -15.10 -1.97
N VAL A 190 19.40 -15.04 -0.78
CA VAL A 190 19.58 -13.92 0.15
C VAL A 190 21.00 -13.87 0.71
N LYS A 191 21.60 -15.01 1.03
CA LYS A 191 23.02 -15.07 1.42
C LYS A 191 23.93 -14.56 0.31
N ALA A 192 23.70 -15.01 -0.92
CA ALA A 192 24.48 -14.56 -2.09
C ALA A 192 24.38 -13.03 -2.27
N LEU A 193 23.17 -12.47 -2.18
CA LEU A 193 22.95 -11.02 -2.28
C LEU A 193 23.83 -10.24 -1.29
N PHE A 194 23.79 -10.61 0.00
CA PHE A 194 24.52 -9.89 1.04
C PHE A 194 25.96 -10.36 1.23
N GLY A 195 26.41 -11.39 0.49
CA GLY A 195 27.77 -11.91 0.53
C GLY A 195 28.11 -12.68 1.80
N ILE A 196 27.14 -13.45 2.31
CA ILE A 196 27.28 -14.31 3.47
C ILE A 196 27.77 -15.68 3.00
N GLN A 197 29.03 -16.01 3.29
CA GLN A 197 29.64 -17.26 2.83
C GLN A 197 29.43 -18.45 3.76
N GLY A 198 28.96 -18.23 5.00
CA GLY A 198 28.78 -19.26 6.01
C GLY A 198 27.44 -20.01 5.92
N PRO A 199 27.13 -20.86 6.90
CA PRO A 199 25.93 -21.69 6.89
C PRO A 199 24.65 -20.91 7.08
N THR A 200 23.54 -21.53 6.65
CA THR A 200 22.19 -21.16 7.06
C THR A 200 21.81 -22.01 8.27
N LEU A 201 21.62 -21.37 9.41
CA LEU A 201 21.13 -22.04 10.62
C LEU A 201 19.60 -21.87 10.66
N ARG A 202 18.87 -22.94 10.36
CA ARG A 202 17.44 -23.05 10.61
C ARG A 202 17.24 -23.79 11.92
N VAL A 203 16.94 -23.03 12.97
CA VAL A 203 16.71 -23.64 14.26
C VAL A 203 15.21 -23.84 14.44
N PRO A 204 14.72 -25.09 14.37
CA PRO A 204 13.34 -25.38 14.70
C PRO A 204 13.17 -25.15 16.20
N VAL A 205 12.54 -24.04 16.52
CA VAL A 205 12.01 -23.84 17.86
C VAL A 205 10.58 -24.35 17.82
N GLU A 206 10.27 -25.29 18.69
CA GLU A 206 8.89 -25.73 18.90
C GLU A 206 8.06 -24.57 19.48
N LYS A 207 7.86 -23.55 18.66
CA LYS A 207 6.86 -22.52 18.93
C LYS A 207 5.60 -22.99 18.26
N MET A 208 4.74 -23.68 19.02
CA MET A 208 3.43 -24.06 18.51
C MET A 208 2.66 -22.80 18.12
N VAL A 209 2.26 -22.72 16.87
CA VAL A 209 1.39 -21.67 16.35
C VAL A 209 0.01 -22.27 16.16
N GLU A 210 -0.92 -21.88 17.03
CA GLU A 210 -2.31 -22.29 16.95
C GLU A 210 -3.08 -21.19 16.21
N VAL A 211 -3.61 -21.51 15.05
CA VAL A 211 -4.45 -20.63 14.26
C VAL A 211 -5.83 -21.26 14.10
N VAL A 212 -6.85 -20.51 14.46
CA VAL A 212 -8.24 -20.85 14.24
C VAL A 212 -8.79 -19.96 13.14
N ILE A 213 -9.50 -20.52 12.17
CA ILE A 213 -10.23 -19.74 11.15
C ILE A 213 -11.69 -19.76 11.57
N ASP A 214 -12.29 -18.59 11.67
CA ASP A 214 -13.60 -18.39 12.25
C ASP A 214 -14.46 -17.43 11.43
N ALA A 215 -15.79 -17.61 11.47
CA ALA A 215 -16.76 -16.81 10.76
C ALA A 215 -17.95 -16.48 11.69
N PRO A 216 -18.70 -15.39 11.45
CA PRO A 216 -19.97 -15.15 12.15
C PRO A 216 -21.01 -16.22 11.79
N GLU A 217 -21.96 -16.48 12.68
CA GLU A 217 -23.00 -17.49 12.48
C GLU A 217 -24.01 -17.11 11.38
N GLY A 218 -24.22 -15.79 11.19
CA GLY A 218 -25.13 -15.24 10.22
C GLY A 218 -25.03 -13.72 10.15
N PRO A 219 -25.78 -13.08 9.24
CA PRO A 219 -25.89 -11.62 9.19
C PRO A 219 -26.64 -11.08 10.43
N ASP A 220 -26.31 -9.88 10.86
CA ASP A 220 -26.96 -9.21 11.99
C ASP A 220 -27.55 -7.88 11.51
N GLU A 221 -28.84 -7.89 11.19
CA GLU A 221 -29.56 -6.74 10.65
C GLU A 221 -29.74 -5.62 11.70
N GLU A 222 -30.02 -6.00 12.97
CA GLU A 222 -30.21 -5.03 14.04
C GLU A 222 -28.91 -4.27 14.32
N LEU A 223 -27.82 -4.99 14.46
CA LEU A 223 -26.51 -4.40 14.65
C LEU A 223 -26.03 -3.60 13.43
N SER A 224 -26.39 -4.06 12.22
CA SER A 224 -26.12 -3.36 10.96
C SER A 224 -26.71 -1.93 10.97
N GLU A 225 -27.94 -1.77 11.44
CA GLU A 225 -28.58 -0.46 11.55
C GLU A 225 -27.91 0.41 12.63
N GLU A 226 -27.55 -0.17 13.77
CA GLU A 226 -26.93 0.54 14.89
C GLU A 226 -25.56 1.13 14.52
N ILE A 227 -24.69 0.33 13.88
CA ILE A 227 -23.32 0.75 13.57
C ILE A 227 -23.12 1.24 12.13
N GLY A 228 -24.18 1.21 11.30
CA GLY A 228 -24.15 1.64 9.91
C GLY A 228 -23.18 0.79 9.05
N ALA A 229 -23.21 -0.53 9.17
CA ALA A 229 -22.38 -1.47 8.46
C ALA A 229 -23.22 -2.47 7.64
N ASP A 230 -22.61 -3.19 6.73
CA ASP A 230 -23.23 -4.38 6.12
C ASP A 230 -23.58 -5.41 7.22
N PRO A 231 -24.72 -6.14 7.15
CA PRO A 231 -25.12 -7.09 8.19
C PRO A 231 -24.09 -8.19 8.50
N TRP A 232 -23.41 -8.74 7.50
CA TRP A 232 -22.35 -9.72 7.70
C TRP A 232 -21.10 -9.10 8.33
N TYR A 233 -20.77 -7.87 7.93
CA TYR A 233 -19.65 -7.15 8.53
C TYR A 233 -19.96 -6.74 9.96
N ALA A 234 -21.20 -6.35 10.28
CA ALA A 234 -21.66 -6.06 11.64
C ALA A 234 -21.50 -7.28 12.55
N ALA A 235 -21.96 -8.47 12.11
CA ALA A 235 -21.77 -9.72 12.83
C ALA A 235 -20.27 -10.08 13.02
N THR A 236 -19.44 -9.78 12.03
CA THR A 236 -17.98 -9.97 12.13
C THR A 236 -17.36 -9.08 13.19
N ILE A 237 -17.77 -7.82 13.27
CA ILE A 237 -17.29 -6.85 14.28
C ILE A 237 -17.71 -7.28 15.69
N SER A 238 -18.96 -7.73 15.85
CA SER A 238 -19.47 -8.28 17.11
C SER A 238 -18.61 -9.46 17.58
N LYS A 239 -18.33 -10.41 16.69
CA LYS A 239 -17.47 -11.56 16.98
C LYS A 239 -16.05 -11.16 17.36
N ILE A 240 -15.47 -10.17 16.69
CA ILE A 240 -14.15 -9.63 17.06
C ILE A 240 -14.20 -9.00 18.46
N LEU A 241 -15.27 -8.25 18.79
CA LEU A 241 -15.44 -7.66 20.11
C LEU A 241 -15.51 -8.73 21.20
N ASP A 242 -16.23 -9.80 20.95
CA ASP A 242 -16.31 -10.95 21.88
C ASP A 242 -14.94 -11.59 22.12
N LEU A 243 -14.16 -11.78 21.06
CA LEU A 243 -12.78 -12.28 21.18
C LEU A 243 -11.90 -11.31 21.97
N VAL A 244 -11.99 -10.00 21.70
CA VAL A 244 -11.26 -8.97 22.46
C VAL A 244 -11.64 -8.99 23.94
N ASN A 245 -12.93 -9.18 24.25
CA ASN A 245 -13.43 -9.22 25.63
C ASN A 245 -12.97 -10.49 26.39
N LYS A 246 -12.69 -11.59 25.70
CA LYS A 246 -12.17 -12.84 26.29
C LYS A 246 -10.69 -12.76 26.69
N HIS A 247 -9.94 -11.80 26.14
CA HIS A 247 -8.49 -11.65 26.34
C HIS A 247 -8.15 -10.33 27.04
N ARG A 248 -6.98 -10.26 27.67
CA ARG A 248 -6.52 -9.06 28.39
C ARG A 248 -5.87 -8.03 27.46
N ALA A 249 -5.10 -8.50 26.49
CA ALA A 249 -4.35 -7.69 25.55
C ALA A 249 -4.37 -8.33 24.15
N THR A 250 -5.12 -7.74 23.23
CA THR A 250 -5.33 -8.29 21.89
C THR A 250 -4.74 -7.37 20.83
N LEU A 251 -3.99 -7.93 19.89
CA LEU A 251 -3.62 -7.26 18.66
C LEU A 251 -4.62 -7.63 17.57
N VAL A 252 -5.23 -6.65 16.94
CA VAL A 252 -6.15 -6.87 15.82
C VAL A 252 -5.50 -6.36 14.54
N PHE A 253 -5.01 -7.28 13.72
CA PHE A 253 -4.41 -6.95 12.43
C PHE A 253 -5.45 -6.83 11.33
N VAL A 254 -5.28 -5.80 10.51
CA VAL A 254 -6.04 -5.56 9.29
C VAL A 254 -5.09 -5.26 8.14
N ASN A 255 -5.57 -5.38 6.90
CA ASN A 255 -4.71 -5.22 5.74
C ASN A 255 -4.56 -3.75 5.29
N THR A 256 -5.54 -2.90 5.58
CA THR A 256 -5.52 -1.50 5.16
C THR A 256 -5.69 -0.55 6.33
N ARG A 257 -5.20 0.68 6.17
CA ARG A 257 -5.34 1.75 7.19
C ARG A 257 -6.80 2.13 7.39
N TYR A 258 -7.58 2.11 6.32
CA TYR A 258 -9.02 2.33 6.38
C TYR A 258 -9.70 1.30 7.27
N GLN A 259 -9.43 0.01 7.04
CA GLN A 259 -9.99 -1.05 7.89
C GLN A 259 -9.59 -0.89 9.36
N ALA A 260 -8.38 -0.37 9.64
CA ALA A 260 -7.95 -0.14 11.02
C ALA A 260 -8.79 0.94 11.71
N GLU A 261 -9.04 2.05 11.02
CA GLU A 261 -9.83 3.16 11.54
C GLU A 261 -11.31 2.79 11.65
N ASP A 262 -11.89 2.19 10.60
CA ASP A 262 -13.29 1.77 10.53
C ASP A 262 -13.62 0.74 11.60
N LEU A 263 -12.83 -0.33 11.70
CA LEU A 263 -13.01 -1.38 12.70
C LEU A 263 -12.91 -0.83 14.11
N ALA A 264 -11.90 -0.02 14.41
CA ALA A 264 -11.73 0.54 15.74
C ALA A 264 -12.88 1.48 16.12
N GLN A 265 -13.40 2.25 15.18
CA GLN A 265 -14.56 3.12 15.41
C GLN A 265 -15.81 2.29 15.75
N ARG A 266 -16.11 1.27 14.95
CA ARG A 266 -17.29 0.42 15.12
C ARG A 266 -17.21 -0.41 16.40
N LEU A 267 -16.04 -0.96 16.74
CA LEU A 267 -15.84 -1.63 18.02
C LEU A 267 -16.12 -0.71 19.23
N ARG A 268 -15.79 0.59 19.13
CA ARG A 268 -16.11 1.56 20.18
C ARG A 268 -17.61 1.88 20.24
N LEU A 269 -18.30 1.96 19.09
CA LEU A 269 -19.75 2.14 19.04
C LEU A 269 -20.47 0.99 19.76
N LEU A 270 -19.99 -0.24 19.63
CA LEU A 270 -20.49 -1.42 20.35
C LEU A 270 -20.07 -1.48 21.83
N GLY A 271 -19.61 -0.38 22.40
CA GLY A 271 -19.20 -0.32 23.81
C GLY A 271 -17.81 -0.88 24.11
N GLY A 272 -16.99 -1.21 23.10
CA GLY A 272 -15.61 -1.65 23.29
C GLY A 272 -14.76 -0.57 23.97
N ARG A 273 -14.20 -0.87 25.15
CA ARG A 273 -13.37 0.05 25.93
C ARG A 273 -11.90 -0.28 25.75
N GLY A 274 -11.04 0.74 25.82
CA GLY A 274 -9.58 0.54 25.73
C GLY A 274 -9.13 0.08 24.36
N ILE A 275 -9.71 0.62 23.27
CA ILE A 275 -9.36 0.31 21.88
C ILE A 275 -8.63 1.48 21.25
N ALA A 276 -7.44 1.26 20.71
CA ALA A 276 -6.66 2.25 19.96
C ALA A 276 -6.29 1.75 18.57
N VAL A 277 -5.79 2.66 17.74
CA VAL A 277 -5.37 2.37 16.36
C VAL A 277 -3.87 2.64 16.21
N HIS A 278 -3.19 1.82 15.41
CA HIS A 278 -1.77 1.98 15.11
C HIS A 278 -1.48 1.71 13.62
N HIS A 279 -1.15 2.74 12.86
CA HIS A 279 -0.71 2.62 11.46
C HIS A 279 0.20 3.77 11.04
N GLY A 280 0.87 3.60 9.88
CA GLY A 280 1.92 4.51 9.40
C GLY A 280 1.50 5.97 9.15
N SER A 281 0.21 6.26 8.92
CA SER A 281 -0.29 7.63 8.70
C SER A 281 -0.51 8.43 9.98
N LEU A 282 -0.52 7.78 11.14
CA LEU A 282 -0.61 8.48 12.42
C LEU A 282 0.72 9.18 12.74
N THR A 283 0.64 10.30 13.46
CA THR A 283 1.85 11.00 13.91
C THR A 283 2.67 10.11 14.84
N LYS A 284 3.99 10.35 14.89
CA LYS A 284 4.91 9.56 15.73
C LYS A 284 4.46 9.53 17.20
N ASN A 285 4.04 10.68 17.74
CA ASN A 285 3.65 10.80 19.15
C ASN A 285 2.45 9.92 19.47
N ILE A 286 1.44 9.91 18.61
CA ILE A 286 0.22 9.10 18.80
C ILE A 286 0.54 7.62 18.76
N ARG A 287 1.41 7.19 17.83
CA ARG A 287 1.85 5.79 17.74
C ARG A 287 2.57 5.34 19.00
N VAL A 288 3.52 6.16 19.46
CA VAL A 288 4.29 5.89 20.70
C VAL A 288 3.36 5.82 21.91
N GLU A 289 2.41 6.76 22.02
CA GLU A 289 1.43 6.79 23.12
C GLU A 289 0.57 5.52 23.12
N ALA A 290 0.10 5.08 21.95
CA ALA A 290 -0.68 3.84 21.82
C ALA A 290 0.16 2.59 22.17
N GLU A 291 1.42 2.52 21.71
CA GLU A 291 2.35 1.45 22.05
C GLU A 291 2.59 1.37 23.58
N GLU A 292 2.87 2.51 24.22
CA GLU A 292 3.11 2.59 25.66
C GLU A 292 1.86 2.28 26.48
N ALA A 293 0.69 2.79 26.07
CA ALA A 293 -0.58 2.48 26.73
C ALA A 293 -0.91 0.98 26.64
N PHE A 294 -0.64 0.34 25.51
CA PHE A 294 -0.81 -1.10 25.35
C PHE A 294 0.18 -1.88 26.23
N LYS A 295 1.44 -1.46 26.31
CA LYS A 295 2.45 -2.06 27.22
C LYS A 295 2.06 -1.98 28.69
N ARG A 296 1.48 -0.85 29.12
CA ARG A 296 1.02 -0.67 30.51
C ARG A 296 -0.23 -1.46 30.84
N GLY A 297 -0.94 -1.98 29.80
CA GLY A 297 -2.22 -2.66 29.98
C GLY A 297 -3.43 -1.72 30.08
N ASP A 298 -3.27 -0.46 29.69
CA ASP A 298 -4.36 0.53 29.65
C ASP A 298 -5.32 0.27 28.47
N LEU A 299 -4.84 -0.48 27.46
CA LEU A 299 -5.61 -0.86 26.27
C LEU A 299 -5.90 -2.36 26.26
N ARG A 300 -7.15 -2.72 25.93
CA ARG A 300 -7.57 -4.10 25.68
C ARG A 300 -7.24 -4.57 24.27
N ALA A 301 -7.38 -3.67 23.30
CA ALA A 301 -7.08 -3.99 21.91
C ALA A 301 -6.32 -2.86 21.22
N LEU A 302 -5.40 -3.24 20.35
CA LEU A 302 -4.69 -2.34 19.45
C LEU A 302 -4.93 -2.81 18.01
N VAL A 303 -5.75 -2.03 17.27
CA VAL A 303 -6.04 -2.32 15.86
C VAL A 303 -4.92 -1.77 15.01
N CYS A 304 -4.27 -2.62 14.23
CA CYS A 304 -3.04 -2.24 13.54
C CYS A 304 -2.93 -2.84 12.12
N THR A 305 -2.10 -2.20 11.32
CA THR A 305 -1.65 -2.70 10.00
C THR A 305 -0.27 -3.34 10.12
N SER A 306 0.43 -3.53 9.01
CA SER A 306 1.82 -4.03 8.95
C SER A 306 2.82 -3.29 9.86
N SER A 307 2.46 -2.12 10.39
CA SER A 307 3.32 -1.30 11.25
C SER A 307 3.77 -2.00 12.55
N LEU A 308 3.04 -3.03 12.99
CA LEU A 308 3.38 -3.87 14.16
C LEU A 308 3.70 -5.34 13.81
N GLU A 309 3.83 -5.67 12.52
CA GLU A 309 4.28 -7.00 12.08
C GLU A 309 5.74 -7.26 12.47
N LEU A 310 6.58 -6.22 12.43
CA LEU A 310 8.01 -6.32 12.68
C LEU A 310 8.37 -6.05 14.15
N GLY A 311 9.44 -6.65 14.60
CA GLY A 311 10.10 -6.77 15.89
C GLY A 311 10.02 -5.68 16.96
N ILE A 312 9.03 -4.78 16.90
CA ILE A 312 8.79 -3.83 18.00
C ILE A 312 8.32 -4.62 19.22
N ASP A 313 8.95 -4.42 20.36
CA ASP A 313 8.44 -4.92 21.62
C ASP A 313 7.26 -4.08 22.08
N ILE A 314 6.05 -4.59 21.84
CA ILE A 314 4.79 -3.99 22.29
C ILE A 314 4.24 -4.58 23.58
N GLY A 315 5.09 -5.37 24.29
CA GLY A 315 4.67 -6.09 25.48
C GLY A 315 4.02 -7.43 25.14
N ARG A 316 3.23 -7.96 26.07
CA ARG A 316 2.62 -9.30 25.93
C ARG A 316 1.21 -9.18 25.37
N ALA A 317 1.05 -9.46 24.08
CA ALA A 317 -0.27 -9.78 23.56
C ALA A 317 -0.64 -11.22 23.91
N ASP A 318 -1.83 -11.40 24.48
CA ASP A 318 -2.34 -12.72 24.84
C ASP A 318 -2.90 -13.44 23.61
N HIS A 319 -3.47 -12.67 22.69
CA HIS A 319 -4.11 -13.16 21.49
C HIS A 319 -3.89 -12.22 20.29
N VAL A 320 -3.90 -12.79 19.10
CA VAL A 320 -3.87 -12.05 17.83
C VAL A 320 -5.13 -12.36 17.05
N ILE A 321 -5.83 -11.32 16.61
CA ILE A 321 -6.94 -11.44 15.67
C ILE A 321 -6.49 -10.87 14.33
N GLN A 322 -6.82 -11.58 13.26
CA GLN A 322 -6.65 -11.13 11.90
C GLN A 322 -8.02 -10.96 11.26
N LEU A 323 -8.39 -9.74 10.87
CA LEU A 323 -9.58 -9.49 10.07
C LEU A 323 -9.28 -9.80 8.60
N HIS A 324 -10.07 -10.69 8.00
CA HIS A 324 -9.87 -11.22 6.65
C HIS A 324 -8.56 -11.99 6.45
N SER A 325 -8.31 -12.48 5.24
CA SER A 325 -7.08 -13.22 4.94
C SER A 325 -5.82 -12.36 5.13
N PRO A 326 -4.75 -12.91 5.70
CA PRO A 326 -3.45 -12.25 5.76
C PRO A 326 -2.74 -12.19 4.41
N LYS A 327 -3.28 -12.83 3.37
CA LYS A 327 -2.79 -12.90 1.97
C LYS A 327 -1.47 -13.67 1.78
N GLN A 328 -0.66 -13.77 2.83
CA GLN A 328 0.67 -14.40 2.78
C GLN A 328 0.93 -15.23 4.03
N VAL A 329 1.63 -16.33 3.87
CA VAL A 329 2.06 -17.22 4.98
C VAL A 329 3.04 -16.49 5.90
N ALA A 330 4.01 -15.79 5.34
CA ALA A 330 4.97 -15.01 6.12
C ALA A 330 4.26 -14.01 7.05
N ARG A 331 3.26 -13.28 6.54
CA ARG A 331 2.48 -12.31 7.33
C ARG A 331 1.67 -12.99 8.43
N LEU A 332 1.02 -14.12 8.15
CA LEU A 332 0.32 -14.89 9.18
C LEU A 332 1.27 -15.24 10.33
N LEU A 333 2.42 -15.82 10.01
CA LEU A 333 3.41 -16.23 11.02
C LEU A 333 3.98 -15.04 11.80
N GLN A 334 4.26 -13.92 11.14
CA GLN A 334 4.76 -12.69 11.77
C GLN A 334 3.72 -12.07 12.71
N ARG A 335 2.44 -11.99 12.27
CA ARG A 335 1.32 -11.44 13.04
C ARG A 335 1.01 -12.31 14.26
N VAL A 336 0.73 -13.59 14.04
CA VAL A 336 0.40 -14.51 15.14
C VAL A 336 1.59 -14.70 16.09
N GLY A 337 2.82 -14.63 15.57
CA GLY A 337 4.05 -14.64 16.35
C GLY A 337 4.19 -13.51 17.37
N ARG A 338 3.32 -12.45 17.31
CA ARG A 338 3.25 -11.38 18.32
C ARG A 338 2.57 -11.82 19.61
N SER A 339 1.77 -12.89 19.60
CA SER A 339 1.26 -13.51 20.81
C SER A 339 2.25 -14.52 21.39
N GLY A 340 2.16 -14.78 22.67
CA GLY A 340 2.95 -15.83 23.33
C GLY A 340 4.47 -15.59 23.31
N HIS A 341 4.94 -14.41 23.75
CA HIS A 341 6.37 -14.13 23.85
C HIS A 341 7.09 -15.07 24.84
N GLY A 342 8.13 -15.77 24.36
CA GLY A 342 9.04 -16.64 25.13
C GLY A 342 9.13 -18.05 24.56
N VAL A 343 10.25 -18.71 24.89
CA VAL A 343 10.49 -20.13 24.53
C VAL A 343 9.48 -21.01 25.28
N GLY A 344 8.88 -21.98 24.56
CA GLY A 344 7.91 -22.91 25.14
C GLY A 344 6.48 -22.38 25.29
N ARG A 345 6.17 -21.16 24.80
CA ARG A 345 4.81 -20.61 24.79
C ARG A 345 4.15 -20.78 23.43
N VAL A 346 2.85 -21.06 23.45
CA VAL A 346 2.02 -21.19 22.24
C VAL A 346 1.63 -19.79 21.74
N SER A 347 1.90 -19.52 20.47
CA SER A 347 1.36 -18.32 19.80
C SER A 347 -0.04 -18.64 19.30
N ARG A 348 -1.03 -17.84 19.73
CA ARG A 348 -2.45 -18.03 19.41
C ARG A 348 -2.98 -16.92 18.56
N GLY A 349 -3.68 -17.29 17.50
CA GLY A 349 -4.35 -16.32 16.63
C GLY A 349 -5.66 -16.84 16.08
N THR A 350 -6.59 -15.92 15.80
CA THR A 350 -7.83 -16.21 15.12
C THR A 350 -7.93 -15.33 13.87
N VAL A 351 -8.16 -15.94 12.72
CA VAL A 351 -8.55 -15.22 11.52
C VAL A 351 -10.07 -15.18 11.48
N VAL A 352 -10.67 -13.99 11.39
CA VAL A 352 -12.12 -13.79 11.34
C VAL A 352 -12.49 -13.15 10.01
N SER A 353 -13.41 -13.77 9.28
CA SER A 353 -13.98 -13.21 8.04
C SER A 353 -15.41 -13.70 7.86
N HIS A 354 -16.23 -12.88 7.21
CA HIS A 354 -17.54 -13.29 6.70
C HIS A 354 -17.48 -13.69 5.22
N ARG A 355 -16.34 -13.49 4.57
CA ARG A 355 -16.16 -13.71 3.13
C ARG A 355 -15.62 -15.11 2.86
N PRO A 356 -16.35 -15.98 2.16
CA PRO A 356 -15.99 -17.38 1.99
C PRO A 356 -14.64 -17.60 1.29
N PHE A 357 -14.32 -16.82 0.24
CA PHE A 357 -13.00 -16.92 -0.42
C PHE A 357 -11.84 -16.50 0.50
N GLU A 358 -12.03 -15.47 1.33
CA GLU A 358 -11.03 -15.06 2.32
C GLU A 358 -10.83 -16.13 3.42
N LEU A 359 -11.89 -16.85 3.80
CA LEU A 359 -11.81 -17.97 4.73
C LEU A 359 -11.04 -19.14 4.09
N ALA A 360 -11.38 -19.53 2.86
CA ALA A 360 -10.68 -20.59 2.13
C ALA A 360 -9.20 -20.29 1.95
N GLU A 361 -8.86 -19.05 1.57
CA GLU A 361 -7.47 -18.59 1.44
C GLU A 361 -6.74 -18.64 2.79
N SER A 362 -7.40 -18.24 3.89
CA SER A 362 -6.82 -18.29 5.23
C SER A 362 -6.53 -19.74 5.69
N MET A 363 -7.43 -20.68 5.37
CA MET A 363 -7.22 -22.09 5.63
C MET A 363 -6.04 -22.65 4.82
N ALA A 364 -5.95 -22.29 3.53
CA ALA A 364 -4.83 -22.68 2.66
C ALA A 364 -3.50 -22.12 3.20
N ILE A 365 -3.46 -20.86 3.60
CA ILE A 365 -2.30 -20.21 4.21
C ILE A 365 -1.89 -20.93 5.51
N ALA A 366 -2.86 -21.25 6.39
CA ALA A 366 -2.58 -21.98 7.63
C ALA A 366 -2.05 -23.40 7.34
N SER A 367 -2.57 -24.08 6.31
CA SER A 367 -2.08 -25.37 5.86
C SER A 367 -0.63 -25.30 5.35
N LEU A 368 -0.32 -24.32 4.50
CA LEU A 368 1.04 -24.11 3.99
C LEU A 368 2.02 -23.75 5.12
N ALA A 369 1.60 -22.91 6.08
CA ALA A 369 2.39 -22.60 7.25
C ALA A 369 2.77 -23.85 8.06
N ARG A 370 1.83 -24.78 8.27
CA ARG A 370 2.07 -26.06 8.96
C ARG A 370 3.03 -26.98 8.20
N LYS A 371 3.00 -26.92 6.86
CA LYS A 371 3.95 -27.63 6.00
C LYS A 371 5.33 -26.98 5.97
N GLY A 372 5.52 -25.85 6.65
CA GLY A 372 6.78 -25.10 6.69
C GLY A 372 7.07 -24.30 5.43
N TRP A 373 6.08 -24.15 4.55
CA TRP A 373 6.23 -23.34 3.34
C TRP A 373 6.07 -21.85 3.67
N VAL A 374 6.91 -21.02 3.06
CA VAL A 374 6.88 -19.56 3.16
C VAL A 374 7.27 -18.99 1.81
N GLU A 375 6.70 -17.85 1.46
CA GLU A 375 6.96 -17.16 0.21
C GLU A 375 8.46 -16.92 -0.03
N PRO A 376 8.98 -17.21 -1.25
CA PRO A 376 10.36 -16.91 -1.59
C PRO A 376 10.58 -15.40 -1.77
N LYS A 377 11.77 -14.94 -1.41
CA LYS A 377 12.23 -13.56 -1.60
C LYS A 377 13.13 -13.49 -2.83
N ARG A 378 12.56 -13.09 -3.97
CA ARG A 378 13.32 -12.99 -5.23
C ARG A 378 14.15 -11.71 -5.23
N VAL A 379 15.39 -11.79 -5.71
CA VAL A 379 16.27 -10.62 -5.88
C VAL A 379 15.98 -9.95 -7.21
N ARG A 380 15.63 -8.64 -7.18
CA ARG A 380 15.41 -7.86 -8.39
C ARG A 380 16.72 -7.76 -9.20
N LYS A 381 16.65 -8.06 -10.50
CA LYS A 381 17.79 -8.00 -11.40
C LYS A 381 17.93 -6.61 -12.03
N ASP A 382 19.17 -6.19 -12.18
CA ASP A 382 19.62 -5.01 -12.91
C ASP A 382 18.85 -3.70 -12.61
N PRO A 383 18.58 -3.35 -11.32
CA PRO A 383 17.83 -2.14 -11.01
C PRO A 383 18.64 -0.87 -11.32
N MET A 384 18.32 -0.22 -12.43
CA MET A 384 19.05 0.97 -12.91
C MET A 384 18.94 2.16 -11.93
N VAL A 385 17.87 2.25 -11.14
CA VAL A 385 17.77 3.26 -10.06
C VAL A 385 18.83 3.07 -8.98
N VAL A 386 19.20 1.82 -8.68
CA VAL A 386 20.27 1.51 -7.74
C VAL A 386 21.63 1.83 -8.36
N ILE A 387 21.84 1.50 -9.64
CA ILE A 387 23.06 1.89 -10.36
C ILE A 387 23.24 3.41 -10.30
N ALA A 388 22.20 4.18 -10.64
CA ALA A 388 22.24 5.64 -10.60
C ALA A 388 22.59 6.19 -9.20
N ASN A 389 21.91 5.67 -8.16
CA ASN A 389 22.17 6.09 -6.79
C ASN A 389 23.61 5.75 -6.35
N GLN A 390 24.09 4.55 -6.66
CA GLN A 390 25.42 4.09 -6.25
C GLN A 390 26.55 4.76 -7.03
N LEU A 391 26.35 5.13 -8.29
CA LEU A 391 27.29 6.00 -9.05
C LEU A 391 27.45 7.36 -8.36
N MET A 392 26.33 8.00 -7.99
CA MET A 392 26.34 9.25 -7.24
C MET A 392 27.02 9.10 -5.88
N SER A 393 26.71 8.02 -5.16
CA SER A 393 27.28 7.71 -3.85
C SER A 393 28.80 7.51 -3.92
N ALA A 394 29.29 6.73 -4.88
CA ALA A 394 30.72 6.50 -5.10
C ALA A 394 31.46 7.79 -5.51
N ALA A 395 30.84 8.64 -6.34
CA ALA A 395 31.40 9.94 -6.70
C ALA A 395 31.52 10.88 -5.49
N LEU A 396 30.55 10.85 -4.57
CA LEU A 396 30.62 11.63 -3.32
C LEU A 396 31.69 11.09 -2.37
N GLU A 397 31.87 9.77 -2.31
CA GLU A 397 32.86 9.11 -1.48
C GLU A 397 34.30 9.41 -1.94
N MET A 398 34.60 9.18 -3.22
CA MET A 398 35.96 9.19 -3.75
C MET A 398 36.33 10.47 -4.48
N GLY A 399 35.35 11.31 -4.81
CA GLY A 399 35.55 12.50 -5.65
C GLY A 399 35.59 12.19 -7.13
N SER A 400 36.37 11.20 -7.55
CA SER A 400 36.45 10.66 -8.91
C SER A 400 36.87 9.20 -8.88
N PHE A 401 36.45 8.43 -9.89
CA PHE A 401 36.78 7.03 -10.05
C PHE A 401 36.61 6.60 -11.51
N GLU A 402 37.30 5.53 -11.92
CA GLU A 402 37.13 4.90 -13.22
C GLU A 402 35.82 4.08 -13.26
N LEU A 403 35.05 4.19 -14.31
CA LEU A 403 33.79 3.47 -14.48
C LEU A 403 33.98 1.94 -14.44
N ARG A 404 35.17 1.48 -14.93
CA ARG A 404 35.57 0.07 -14.84
C ARG A 404 35.60 -0.44 -13.40
N TRP A 405 36.16 0.32 -12.47
CA TRP A 405 36.19 -0.03 -11.04
C TRP A 405 34.78 -0.23 -10.51
N PHE A 406 33.84 0.60 -10.95
CA PHE A 406 32.45 0.50 -10.52
C PHE A 406 31.73 -0.72 -11.12
N LYS A 407 32.01 -1.06 -12.40
CA LYS A 407 31.50 -2.30 -13.01
C LYS A 407 32.03 -3.53 -12.26
N GLU A 408 33.32 -3.56 -11.92
CA GLU A 408 33.92 -4.65 -11.11
C GLU A 408 33.29 -4.78 -9.73
N LEU A 409 32.98 -3.66 -9.09
CA LEU A 409 32.24 -3.65 -7.81
C LEU A 409 30.84 -4.26 -7.94
N LEU A 410 30.08 -3.89 -8.98
CA LEU A 410 28.74 -4.41 -9.20
C LEU A 410 28.72 -5.89 -9.58
N ALA A 411 29.72 -6.36 -10.31
CA ALA A 411 29.87 -7.77 -10.66
C ALA A 411 29.98 -8.71 -9.43
N GLU A 412 30.37 -8.17 -8.27
CA GLU A 412 30.39 -8.93 -7.01
C GLU A 412 28.98 -9.12 -6.41
N VAL A 413 27.96 -8.43 -6.93
CA VAL A 413 26.59 -8.46 -6.41
C VAL A 413 25.70 -9.23 -7.39
N PRO A 414 25.11 -10.36 -7.01
CA PRO A 414 24.34 -11.23 -7.91
C PRO A 414 23.08 -10.58 -8.53
N ALA A 415 22.71 -9.39 -8.06
CA ALA A 415 21.63 -8.61 -8.63
C ALA A 415 21.97 -8.01 -10.01
N PHE A 416 23.25 -7.88 -10.38
CA PHE A 416 23.69 -7.25 -11.60
C PHE A 416 24.27 -8.28 -12.57
N GLY A 417 23.59 -8.48 -13.69
CA GLY A 417 23.98 -9.36 -14.79
C GLY A 417 24.42 -8.58 -16.02
N ASP A 418 23.78 -7.44 -16.29
CA ASP A 418 24.08 -6.56 -17.42
C ASP A 418 24.85 -5.32 -16.96
N LEU A 419 26.17 -5.37 -17.10
CA LEU A 419 27.06 -4.28 -16.72
C LEU A 419 27.14 -3.15 -17.75
N ASP A 420 26.56 -3.31 -18.94
CA ASP A 420 26.54 -2.25 -19.95
C ASP A 420 25.55 -1.16 -19.59
N LEU A 421 24.52 -1.51 -18.83
CA LEU A 421 23.59 -0.55 -18.22
C LEU A 421 24.30 0.52 -17.38
N VAL A 422 25.47 0.21 -16.81
CA VAL A 422 26.27 1.17 -16.02
C VAL A 422 26.70 2.36 -16.87
N GLU A 423 27.12 2.11 -18.10
CA GLU A 423 27.53 3.18 -19.03
C GLU A 423 26.35 4.04 -19.43
N GLU A 424 25.23 3.43 -19.79
CA GLU A 424 24.04 4.15 -20.19
C GLU A 424 23.50 5.04 -19.04
N VAL A 425 23.47 4.52 -17.83
CA VAL A 425 23.05 5.29 -16.64
C VAL A 425 24.03 6.42 -16.36
N ALA A 426 25.35 6.15 -16.46
CA ALA A 426 26.37 7.18 -16.27
C ALA A 426 26.27 8.30 -17.31
N GLN A 427 26.05 7.97 -18.58
CA GLN A 427 25.84 8.93 -19.66
C GLN A 427 24.58 9.77 -19.42
N LEU A 428 23.49 9.15 -18.99
CA LEU A 428 22.27 9.86 -18.65
C LEU A 428 22.48 10.86 -17.51
N LEU A 429 23.12 10.44 -16.41
CA LEU A 429 23.43 11.32 -15.28
C LEU A 429 24.39 12.45 -15.67
N ALA A 430 25.35 12.18 -16.56
CA ALA A 430 26.28 13.17 -17.07
C ALA A 430 25.57 14.19 -17.96
N SER A 431 24.68 13.77 -18.85
CA SER A 431 23.89 14.66 -19.72
C SER A 431 23.00 15.63 -18.92
N GLN A 432 22.54 15.20 -17.73
CA GLN A 432 21.79 16.04 -16.79
C GLN A 432 22.70 16.93 -15.93
N GLY A 433 24.01 16.76 -16.05
CA GLY A 433 25.01 17.49 -15.26
C GLY A 433 25.03 17.10 -13.78
N ILE A 434 24.51 15.91 -13.43
CA ILE A 434 24.52 15.37 -12.07
C ILE A 434 25.91 14.86 -11.73
N ILE A 435 26.57 14.12 -12.63
CA ILE A 435 27.97 13.72 -12.53
C ILE A 435 28.77 14.28 -13.72
N GLY A 436 30.09 14.28 -13.63
CA GLY A 436 30.99 14.43 -14.76
C GLY A 436 31.37 13.05 -15.28
N LEU A 437 31.40 12.88 -16.60
CA LEU A 437 31.92 11.68 -17.26
C LEU A 437 32.84 12.12 -18.38
N ASP A 438 34.14 11.75 -18.29
CA ASP A 438 35.16 12.11 -19.24
C ASP A 438 36.18 10.99 -19.35
N GLY A 439 36.38 10.44 -20.54
CA GLY A 439 37.30 9.35 -20.78
C GLY A 439 37.11 8.11 -19.88
N GLY A 440 35.85 7.79 -19.53
CA GLY A 440 35.51 6.68 -18.60
C GLY A 440 35.74 7.00 -17.13
N VAL A 441 36.10 8.25 -16.79
CA VAL A 441 36.26 8.70 -15.41
C VAL A 441 35.01 9.45 -14.96
N VAL A 442 34.38 8.95 -13.91
CA VAL A 442 33.25 9.60 -13.22
C VAL A 442 33.80 10.59 -12.21
N ARG A 443 33.20 11.80 -12.18
CA ARG A 443 33.58 12.86 -11.23
C ARG A 443 32.34 13.42 -10.56
N LYS A 444 32.46 13.75 -9.26
CA LYS A 444 31.39 14.48 -8.55
C LYS A 444 31.24 15.90 -9.10
N ARG A 445 30.02 16.40 -9.11
CA ARG A 445 29.66 17.77 -9.41
C ARG A 445 28.84 18.38 -8.25
N ARG A 446 28.57 19.68 -8.27
CA ARG A 446 27.74 20.33 -7.25
C ARG A 446 26.33 19.73 -7.17
N LYS A 447 25.76 19.34 -8.29
CA LYS A 447 24.43 18.71 -8.37
C LYS A 447 24.42 17.29 -7.79
N THR A 448 25.54 16.55 -7.76
CA THR A 448 25.63 15.18 -7.23
C THR A 448 25.13 15.12 -5.79
N TYR A 449 25.53 16.07 -4.94
CA TYR A 449 25.10 16.15 -3.54
C TYR A 449 23.58 16.19 -3.43
N ARG A 450 22.98 17.14 -4.15
CA ARG A 450 21.55 17.35 -4.08
C ARG A 450 20.79 16.13 -4.61
N ALA A 451 21.19 15.61 -5.79
CA ALA A 451 20.54 14.48 -6.42
C ALA A 451 20.62 13.21 -5.54
N PHE A 452 21.78 12.96 -4.90
CA PHE A 452 21.95 11.82 -4.02
C PHE A 452 21.09 11.93 -2.75
N TYR A 453 21.12 13.06 -2.04
CA TYR A 453 20.40 13.20 -0.78
C TYR A 453 18.88 13.31 -0.96
N GLU A 454 18.41 13.91 -2.08
CA GLU A 454 16.99 13.92 -2.43
C GLU A 454 16.47 12.52 -2.83
N ASN A 455 17.36 11.60 -3.26
CA ASN A 455 17.02 10.25 -3.74
C ASN A 455 17.75 9.16 -2.95
N LEU A 456 18.03 9.38 -1.70
CA LEU A 456 18.76 8.45 -0.84
C LEU A 456 17.96 7.16 -0.59
N SER A 457 16.67 7.28 -0.31
CA SER A 457 15.78 6.15 -0.08
C SER A 457 15.36 5.53 -1.40
N MET A 458 15.41 4.21 -1.52
CA MET A 458 14.85 3.47 -2.65
C MET A 458 13.34 3.23 -2.49
N ILE A 459 12.79 3.42 -1.31
CA ILE A 459 11.34 3.45 -1.12
C ILE A 459 10.79 4.64 -1.92
N PRO A 460 9.71 4.48 -2.68
CA PRO A 460 9.02 5.62 -3.27
C PRO A 460 8.70 6.62 -2.15
N ASP A 461 9.24 7.84 -2.25
CA ASP A 461 8.83 8.93 -1.38
C ASP A 461 7.41 9.32 -1.81
N GLU A 462 6.42 8.61 -1.30
CA GLU A 462 5.06 9.12 -1.33
C GLU A 462 5.04 10.39 -0.49
N SER A 463 4.72 11.49 -1.13
CA SER A 463 4.55 12.74 -0.45
C SER A 463 3.40 12.59 0.54
N LYS A 464 3.63 12.94 1.77
CA LYS A 464 2.58 12.90 2.80
C LYS A 464 1.86 14.23 2.82
N TRP A 465 0.56 14.18 2.66
CA TRP A 465 -0.31 15.33 2.76
C TRP A 465 -0.69 15.58 4.20
N LEU A 466 -0.42 16.78 4.67
CA LEU A 466 -0.73 17.19 6.04
C LEU A 466 -2.22 17.50 6.16
N VAL A 467 -2.92 16.76 6.98
CA VAL A 467 -4.33 17.02 7.32
C VAL A 467 -4.40 17.93 8.53
N VAL A 468 -5.09 19.05 8.39
CA VAL A 468 -5.25 20.06 9.42
C VAL A 468 -6.71 20.37 9.66
N ASP A 469 -7.14 20.28 10.89
CA ASP A 469 -8.48 20.67 11.31
C ASP A 469 -8.66 22.19 11.20
N ALA A 470 -9.67 22.64 10.48
CA ALA A 470 -9.95 24.06 10.27
C ALA A 470 -10.37 24.76 11.56
N GLY A 471 -11.10 24.07 12.43
CA GLY A 471 -11.61 24.62 13.70
C GLY A 471 -10.51 24.82 14.73
N THR A 472 -9.70 23.81 14.95
CA THR A 472 -8.66 23.83 16.00
C THR A 472 -7.27 24.24 15.49
N ARG A 473 -7.06 24.30 14.16
CA ARG A 473 -5.76 24.52 13.53
C ARG A 473 -4.69 23.47 13.87
N LYS A 474 -5.09 22.36 14.50
CA LYS A 474 -4.19 21.27 14.86
C LYS A 474 -4.04 20.27 13.73
N MET A 475 -2.86 19.67 13.68
CA MET A 475 -2.59 18.55 12.80
C MET A 475 -3.41 17.33 13.24
N VAL A 476 -4.20 16.80 12.33
CA VAL A 476 -4.97 15.56 12.51
C VAL A 476 -4.12 14.33 12.17
N GLY A 477 -3.42 14.37 11.03
CA GLY A 477 -2.58 13.27 10.59
C GLY A 477 -1.96 13.52 9.22
N LEU A 478 -1.52 12.45 8.58
CA LEU A 478 -0.91 12.46 7.25
C LEU A 478 -1.66 11.48 6.35
N LEU A 479 -1.92 11.88 5.11
CA LEU A 479 -2.47 11.04 4.06
C LEU A 479 -1.41 10.75 2.99
N ASP A 480 -1.50 9.58 2.38
CA ASP A 480 -0.63 9.21 1.27
C ASP A 480 -1.01 9.95 -0.01
N GLU A 481 -0.02 10.34 -0.80
CA GLU A 481 -0.22 11.08 -2.05
C GLU A 481 -1.11 10.28 -3.02
N SER A 482 -0.92 8.97 -3.09
CA SER A 482 -1.75 8.06 -3.88
C SER A 482 -3.23 8.16 -3.50
N PHE A 483 -3.53 8.11 -2.19
CA PHE A 483 -4.91 8.26 -1.69
C PHE A 483 -5.50 9.63 -1.99
N VAL A 484 -4.74 10.68 -1.76
CA VAL A 484 -5.20 12.06 -2.01
C VAL A 484 -5.58 12.25 -3.48
N PHE A 485 -4.78 11.76 -4.41
CA PHE A 485 -5.05 11.91 -5.84
C PHE A 485 -6.07 10.94 -6.43
N SER A 486 -6.28 9.79 -5.80
CA SER A 486 -7.27 8.82 -6.27
C SER A 486 -8.66 9.00 -5.67
N SER A 487 -8.76 9.59 -4.47
CA SER A 487 -9.97 9.46 -3.66
C SER A 487 -10.46 10.75 -3.00
N LEU A 488 -9.69 11.84 -3.00
CA LEU A 488 -10.07 13.06 -2.31
C LEU A 488 -10.26 14.24 -3.28
N GLU A 489 -11.39 14.89 -3.09
CA GLU A 489 -11.76 16.18 -3.69
C GLU A 489 -12.33 17.11 -2.60
N PRO A 490 -12.43 18.42 -2.82
CA PRO A 490 -13.20 19.29 -1.94
C PRO A 490 -14.61 18.75 -1.71
N ASP A 491 -15.08 18.79 -0.46
CA ASP A 491 -16.34 18.23 0.04
C ASP A 491 -16.38 16.70 0.19
N SER A 492 -15.35 15.96 -0.23
CA SER A 492 -15.26 14.53 0.09
C SER A 492 -15.04 14.30 1.60
N THR A 493 -15.49 13.16 2.09
CA THR A 493 -15.34 12.77 3.50
C THR A 493 -14.40 11.57 3.62
N PHE A 494 -13.68 11.48 4.72
CA PHE A 494 -12.83 10.32 5.02
C PHE A 494 -12.67 10.13 6.53
N VAL A 495 -12.28 8.92 6.95
CA VAL A 495 -12.02 8.63 8.36
C VAL A 495 -10.53 8.74 8.65
N LEU A 496 -10.18 9.46 9.70
CA LEU A 496 -8.83 9.51 10.23
C LEU A 496 -8.88 9.67 11.76
N ARG A 497 -8.16 8.81 12.48
CA ARG A 497 -8.13 8.75 13.95
C ARG A 497 -9.49 8.41 14.57
N GLY A 498 -10.29 7.58 13.90
CA GLY A 498 -11.63 7.22 14.38
C GLY A 498 -12.63 8.37 14.35
N GLN A 499 -12.41 9.40 13.56
CA GLN A 499 -13.29 10.54 13.36
C GLN A 499 -13.50 10.78 11.87
N VAL A 500 -14.69 11.21 11.51
CA VAL A 500 -15.04 11.55 10.12
C VAL A 500 -14.69 12.99 9.85
N TRP A 501 -14.00 13.21 8.73
CA TRP A 501 -13.52 14.52 8.29
C TRP A 501 -14.04 14.84 6.91
N ARG A 502 -14.49 16.06 6.70
CA ARG A 502 -14.84 16.61 5.39
C ARG A 502 -13.70 17.48 4.88
N VAL A 503 -13.31 17.30 3.62
CA VAL A 503 -12.30 18.13 2.95
C VAL A 503 -12.90 19.48 2.61
N LEU A 504 -12.36 20.55 3.19
CA LEU A 504 -12.74 21.93 2.88
C LEU A 504 -11.92 22.51 1.72
N SER A 505 -10.63 22.26 1.73
CA SER A 505 -9.73 22.70 0.67
C SER A 505 -8.43 21.89 0.63
N MET A 506 -7.80 21.84 -0.55
CA MET A 506 -6.53 21.17 -0.79
C MET A 506 -5.51 22.15 -1.35
N ASP A 507 -4.41 22.36 -0.60
CA ASP A 507 -3.27 23.18 -1.03
C ASP A 507 -2.20 22.26 -1.65
N LEU A 508 -2.16 22.24 -2.98
CA LEU A 508 -1.27 21.39 -3.78
C LEU A 508 0.21 21.77 -3.64
N GLU A 509 0.50 23.06 -3.39
CA GLU A 509 1.88 23.51 -3.25
C GLU A 509 2.49 23.16 -1.89
N ARG A 510 1.66 23.22 -0.85
CA ARG A 510 2.06 22.93 0.52
C ARG A 510 1.76 21.51 0.96
N MET A 511 1.15 20.70 0.09
CA MET A 511 0.69 19.34 0.37
C MET A 511 -0.13 19.31 1.67
N ARG A 512 -1.16 20.16 1.72
CA ARG A 512 -1.97 20.34 2.92
C ARG A 512 -3.44 20.25 2.59
N ILE A 513 -4.17 19.51 3.42
CA ILE A 513 -5.62 19.39 3.34
C ILE A 513 -6.23 20.03 4.58
N LEU A 514 -7.10 20.99 4.36
CA LEU A 514 -7.89 21.60 5.42
C LEU A 514 -9.21 20.83 5.52
N VAL A 515 -9.54 20.40 6.73
CA VAL A 515 -10.70 19.55 7.00
C VAL A 515 -11.52 20.10 8.15
N GLU A 516 -12.80 19.73 8.18
CA GLU A 516 -13.66 19.96 9.36
C GLU A 516 -14.19 18.62 9.88
N ARG A 517 -14.38 18.54 11.18
CA ARG A 517 -14.94 17.36 11.83
C ARG A 517 -16.44 17.29 11.59
N LEU A 518 -16.93 16.10 11.23
CA LEU A 518 -18.35 15.81 11.14
C LEU A 518 -18.77 14.87 12.27
N GLU A 519 -19.91 15.16 12.91
CA GLU A 519 -20.42 14.37 14.04
C GLU A 519 -21.35 13.23 13.57
N ASP A 520 -21.91 13.35 12.36
CA ASP A 520 -22.83 12.35 11.78
C ASP A 520 -22.57 12.15 10.29
N VAL A 521 -22.00 11.02 9.91
CA VAL A 521 -21.92 10.61 8.49
C VAL A 521 -22.06 9.09 8.36
N SER A 522 -22.96 8.67 7.52
CA SER A 522 -23.33 7.28 7.32
C SER A 522 -22.35 6.45 6.47
N GLU A 523 -21.46 7.04 5.65
CA GLU A 523 -20.41 6.30 4.91
C GLU A 523 -19.23 7.21 4.54
N PRO A 524 -18.02 6.97 5.09
CA PRO A 524 -16.80 7.63 4.65
C PRO A 524 -16.21 6.96 3.39
N PRO A 525 -15.48 7.68 2.54
CA PRO A 525 -14.79 7.10 1.40
C PRO A 525 -13.72 6.10 1.84
N ARG A 526 -13.61 5.01 1.11
CA ARG A 526 -12.73 3.89 1.41
C ARG A 526 -11.31 4.16 0.94
N TRP A 527 -10.36 3.99 1.83
CA TRP A 527 -8.94 4.09 1.56
C TRP A 527 -8.46 2.77 0.97
N LEU A 528 -8.17 2.73 -0.31
CA LEU A 528 -7.48 1.60 -0.92
C LEU A 528 -6.05 1.56 -0.34
N GLY A 529 -5.81 0.61 0.56
CA GLY A 529 -4.49 0.36 1.11
C GLY A 529 -3.58 -0.33 0.09
N GLU A 530 -2.34 -0.55 0.48
CA GLU A 530 -1.37 -1.33 -0.27
C GLU A 530 -1.95 -2.73 -0.58
N GLU A 531 -2.11 -3.06 -1.87
CA GLU A 531 -2.61 -4.37 -2.27
C GLU A 531 -1.54 -5.42 -1.99
N ILE A 532 -1.83 -6.36 -1.09
CA ILE A 532 -0.90 -7.44 -0.73
C ILE A 532 -1.04 -8.54 -1.78
N PRO A 533 0.00 -8.80 -2.59
CA PRO A 533 -0.09 -9.82 -3.62
C PRO A 533 -0.18 -11.22 -3.01
N VAL A 534 -1.07 -12.03 -3.56
CA VAL A 534 -1.20 -13.45 -3.25
C VAL A 534 -0.35 -14.25 -4.22
N PHE A 535 0.48 -15.13 -3.69
CA PHE A 535 1.36 -15.98 -4.48
C PHE A 535 0.57 -17.12 -5.16
N PRO A 536 1.04 -17.60 -6.33
CA PRO A 536 0.38 -18.70 -7.05
C PRO A 536 0.22 -19.97 -6.19
N GLU A 537 1.17 -20.27 -5.33
CA GLU A 537 1.12 -21.43 -4.44
C GLU A 537 -0.02 -21.34 -3.44
N VAL A 538 -0.28 -20.14 -2.89
CA VAL A 538 -1.40 -19.89 -1.99
C VAL A 538 -2.72 -20.03 -2.77
N ALA A 539 -2.82 -19.42 -3.95
CA ALA A 539 -4.02 -19.49 -4.76
C ALA A 539 -4.35 -20.94 -5.19
N ARG A 540 -3.34 -21.71 -5.58
CA ARG A 540 -3.49 -23.14 -5.92
C ARG A 540 -3.90 -23.97 -4.70
N ALA A 541 -3.27 -23.74 -3.55
CA ALA A 541 -3.65 -24.42 -2.31
C ALA A 541 -5.09 -24.07 -1.89
N THR A 542 -5.57 -22.86 -2.19
CA THR A 542 -6.97 -22.46 -1.98
C THR A 542 -7.89 -23.28 -2.89
N ALA A 543 -7.57 -23.43 -4.18
CA ALA A 543 -8.36 -24.25 -5.12
C ALA A 543 -8.37 -25.73 -4.71
N ASP A 544 -7.24 -26.27 -4.24
CA ASP A 544 -7.17 -27.65 -3.72
C ASP A 544 -8.11 -27.82 -2.52
N LEU A 545 -8.06 -26.88 -1.57
CA LEU A 545 -8.88 -26.91 -0.36
C LEU A 545 -10.39 -26.84 -0.69
N LEU A 546 -10.79 -26.03 -1.69
CA LEU A 546 -12.18 -25.95 -2.15
C LEU A 546 -12.67 -27.27 -2.75
N ASN A 547 -11.80 -28.14 -3.25
CA ASN A 547 -12.14 -29.45 -3.79
C ASN A 547 -12.04 -30.57 -2.75
N GLU A 548 -11.06 -30.53 -1.85
CA GLU A 548 -10.80 -31.55 -0.82
C GLU A 548 -11.67 -31.37 0.43
N GLY A 549 -12.10 -30.15 0.71
CA GLY A 549 -12.91 -29.78 1.87
C GLY A 549 -12.13 -28.97 2.91
N PRO A 550 -12.86 -28.21 3.74
CA PRO A 550 -12.28 -27.31 4.70
C PRO A 550 -11.57 -28.02 5.86
N SER A 551 -10.45 -27.46 6.29
CA SER A 551 -9.67 -27.94 7.45
C SER A 551 -9.30 -26.77 8.38
N PHE A 552 -9.15 -27.06 9.68
CA PHE A 552 -8.68 -26.10 10.70
C PHE A 552 -9.63 -24.91 10.97
N ALA A 553 -10.93 -25.08 10.77
CA ALA A 553 -11.93 -24.04 10.87
C ALA A 553 -13.01 -24.36 11.88
N THR A 554 -13.72 -23.33 12.34
CA THR A 554 -15.00 -23.51 13.06
C THR A 554 -16.07 -24.09 12.14
N GLY A 555 -17.16 -24.59 12.72
CA GLY A 555 -18.26 -25.17 11.94
C GLY A 555 -18.87 -24.16 10.95
N GLU A 556 -18.94 -22.87 11.35
CA GLU A 556 -19.46 -21.76 10.52
C GLU A 556 -18.54 -21.47 9.33
N ALA A 557 -17.25 -21.31 9.59
CA ALA A 557 -16.26 -21.06 8.56
C ALA A 557 -16.14 -22.25 7.57
N ALA A 558 -16.24 -23.49 8.09
CA ALA A 558 -16.23 -24.68 7.27
C ALA A 558 -17.46 -24.76 6.35
N ARG A 559 -18.65 -24.43 6.85
CA ARG A 559 -19.89 -24.39 6.04
C ARG A 559 -19.85 -23.32 4.96
N ALA A 560 -19.33 -22.13 5.27
CA ALA A 560 -19.19 -21.05 4.30
C ALA A 560 -18.24 -21.44 3.16
N VAL A 561 -17.13 -22.13 3.47
CA VAL A 561 -16.18 -22.58 2.45
C VAL A 561 -16.71 -23.77 1.64
N GLU A 562 -17.46 -24.70 2.25
CA GLU A 562 -18.07 -25.83 1.54
C GLU A 562 -19.05 -25.36 0.44
N ALA A 563 -19.72 -24.21 0.64
CA ALA A 563 -20.59 -23.62 -0.36
C ALA A 563 -19.85 -23.19 -1.65
N LEU A 564 -18.53 -22.99 -1.59
CA LEU A 564 -17.69 -22.64 -2.73
C LEU A 564 -17.12 -23.87 -3.47
N ARG A 565 -17.49 -25.09 -3.07
CA ARG A 565 -16.93 -26.31 -3.65
C ARG A 565 -17.05 -26.33 -5.18
N GLY A 566 -15.94 -26.63 -5.87
CA GLY A 566 -15.87 -26.66 -7.33
C GLY A 566 -15.88 -25.30 -8.02
N SER A 567 -15.82 -24.18 -7.28
CA SER A 567 -15.75 -22.83 -7.87
C SER A 567 -14.42 -22.53 -8.55
N LEU A 568 -13.32 -23.12 -8.06
CA LEU A 568 -11.97 -22.99 -8.62
C LEU A 568 -11.36 -24.36 -8.90
N SER A 569 -10.49 -24.44 -9.91
CA SER A 569 -9.73 -25.65 -10.24
C SER A 569 -8.28 -25.32 -10.60
N ARG A 570 -7.35 -26.23 -10.27
CA ARG A 570 -5.96 -26.17 -10.77
C ARG A 570 -5.82 -26.65 -12.20
N ASP A 571 -6.77 -27.51 -12.64
CA ASP A 571 -6.69 -28.27 -13.88
C ASP A 571 -7.58 -27.70 -14.98
N ALA A 572 -8.30 -26.61 -14.71
CA ALA A 572 -9.14 -25.91 -15.67
C ALA A 572 -9.26 -24.41 -15.31
N VAL A 573 -9.43 -23.60 -16.34
CA VAL A 573 -9.89 -22.21 -16.23
C VAL A 573 -11.38 -22.20 -16.52
N TYR A 574 -12.19 -21.64 -15.61
CA TYR A 574 -13.61 -21.50 -15.88
C TYR A 574 -13.89 -20.13 -16.50
N LEU A 575 -14.62 -20.13 -17.60
CA LEU A 575 -15.11 -18.94 -18.28
C LEU A 575 -16.60 -18.81 -18.01
N GLU A 576 -17.00 -17.75 -17.35
CA GLU A 576 -18.38 -17.45 -17.02
C GLU A 576 -18.80 -16.14 -17.68
N LYS A 577 -20.04 -16.07 -18.17
CA LYS A 577 -20.55 -14.89 -18.87
C LYS A 577 -21.93 -14.49 -18.38
N GLU A 578 -22.11 -13.17 -18.18
CA GLU A 578 -23.39 -12.55 -17.95
C GLU A 578 -23.47 -11.20 -18.69
N GLY A 579 -24.41 -11.09 -19.64
CA GLY A 579 -24.58 -9.86 -20.44
C GLY A 579 -23.31 -9.46 -21.21
N ASN A 580 -22.72 -8.31 -20.87
CA ASN A 580 -21.52 -7.75 -21.46
C ASN A 580 -20.25 -8.03 -20.65
N THR A 581 -20.37 -8.85 -19.62
CA THR A 581 -19.30 -9.18 -18.67
C THR A 581 -18.85 -10.63 -18.88
N VAL A 582 -17.55 -10.86 -18.96
CA VAL A 582 -16.92 -12.16 -18.97
C VAL A 582 -15.94 -12.26 -17.82
N VAL A 583 -16.04 -13.36 -17.07
CA VAL A 583 -15.16 -13.65 -15.94
C VAL A 583 -14.38 -14.93 -16.20
N LEU A 584 -13.07 -14.86 -16.05
CA LEU A 584 -12.20 -16.03 -16.03
C LEU A 584 -11.84 -16.34 -14.59
N LEU A 585 -12.27 -17.49 -14.08
CA LEU A 585 -11.91 -17.96 -12.74
C LEU A 585 -10.69 -18.86 -12.81
N HIS A 586 -9.75 -18.65 -11.90
CA HIS A 586 -8.44 -19.28 -11.91
C HIS A 586 -7.71 -19.16 -10.57
N PRO A 587 -6.80 -20.09 -10.21
CA PRO A 587 -5.94 -19.98 -9.04
C PRO A 587 -4.51 -19.55 -9.41
N PHE A 588 -4.35 -18.42 -10.10
CA PHE A 588 -3.03 -18.00 -10.61
C PHE A 588 -2.27 -17.05 -9.71
N GLY A 589 -2.93 -16.48 -8.69
CA GLY A 589 -2.35 -15.41 -7.88
C GLY A 589 -2.40 -14.04 -8.57
N THR A 590 -2.02 -13.01 -7.82
CA THR A 590 -2.29 -11.61 -8.22
C THR A 590 -1.53 -11.18 -9.47
N LYS A 591 -0.23 -11.46 -9.56
CA LYS A 591 0.63 -10.95 -10.65
C LYS A 591 0.28 -11.57 -12.00
N LEU A 592 0.10 -12.89 -12.04
CA LEU A 592 -0.25 -13.57 -13.29
C LEU A 592 -1.66 -13.20 -13.76
N ALA A 593 -2.61 -13.04 -12.85
CA ALA A 593 -3.94 -12.58 -13.17
C ALA A 593 -3.93 -11.18 -13.81
N TYR A 594 -3.17 -10.25 -13.27
CA TYR A 594 -3.05 -8.91 -13.83
C TYR A 594 -2.33 -8.91 -15.19
N SER A 595 -1.28 -9.73 -15.35
CA SER A 595 -0.62 -9.92 -16.65
C SER A 595 -1.60 -10.44 -17.71
N LEU A 596 -2.42 -11.42 -17.36
CA LEU A 596 -3.44 -12.00 -18.24
C LEU A 596 -4.53 -10.98 -18.59
N ALA A 597 -4.99 -10.19 -17.61
CA ALA A 597 -6.00 -9.17 -17.84
C ALA A 597 -5.53 -8.11 -18.83
N LEU A 598 -4.29 -7.63 -18.70
CA LEU A 598 -3.69 -6.66 -19.63
C LEU A 598 -3.58 -7.22 -21.04
N LEU A 599 -3.10 -8.45 -21.17
CA LEU A 599 -2.99 -9.13 -22.47
C LEU A 599 -4.34 -9.27 -23.16
N LEU A 600 -5.33 -9.77 -22.42
CA LEU A 600 -6.68 -10.00 -22.97
C LEU A 600 -7.35 -8.68 -23.34
N SER A 601 -7.27 -7.66 -22.48
CA SER A 601 -7.80 -6.33 -22.81
C SER A 601 -7.22 -5.83 -24.14
N LYS A 602 -5.89 -5.87 -24.31
CA LYS A 602 -5.24 -5.43 -25.55
C LYS A 602 -5.66 -6.23 -26.77
N ARG A 603 -5.68 -7.57 -26.68
CA ARG A 603 -6.07 -8.43 -27.82
C ARG A 603 -7.51 -8.24 -28.23
N LEU A 604 -8.41 -8.14 -27.24
CA LEU A 604 -9.83 -7.90 -27.47
C LEU A 604 -10.10 -6.48 -28.01
N GLU A 605 -9.39 -5.46 -27.52
CA GLU A 605 -9.45 -4.11 -28.10
C GLU A 605 -9.05 -4.10 -29.58
N ALA A 606 -8.02 -4.85 -29.95
CA ALA A 606 -7.61 -5.00 -31.34
C ALA A 606 -8.67 -5.74 -32.17
N MET A 607 -9.37 -6.73 -31.60
CA MET A 607 -10.44 -7.48 -32.29
C MET A 607 -11.72 -6.67 -32.47
N TYR A 608 -12.12 -5.91 -31.45
CA TYR A 608 -13.40 -5.18 -31.46
C TYR A 608 -13.30 -3.73 -31.91
N GLY A 609 -12.09 -3.15 -31.93
CA GLY A 609 -11.89 -1.71 -32.23
C GLY A 609 -12.47 -0.77 -31.17
N SER A 610 -12.73 -1.27 -29.98
CA SER A 610 -13.29 -0.54 -28.83
C SER A 610 -12.57 -0.90 -27.53
N SER A 611 -12.55 0.01 -26.56
CA SER A 611 -11.92 -0.23 -25.27
C SER A 611 -12.65 -1.33 -24.49
N ILE A 612 -11.88 -2.21 -23.88
CA ILE A 612 -12.33 -3.28 -22.98
C ILE A 612 -11.90 -2.91 -21.56
N ALA A 613 -12.86 -2.72 -20.68
CA ALA A 613 -12.59 -2.53 -19.27
C ALA A 613 -12.16 -3.87 -18.66
N MET A 614 -11.17 -3.81 -17.78
CA MET A 614 -10.65 -5.00 -17.10
C MET A 614 -10.49 -4.76 -15.61
N ASP A 615 -10.67 -5.83 -14.84
CA ASP A 615 -10.26 -5.95 -13.45
C ASP A 615 -9.67 -7.33 -13.20
N SER A 616 -8.86 -7.50 -12.16
CA SER A 616 -8.27 -8.80 -11.83
C SER A 616 -8.05 -8.95 -10.33
N SER A 617 -8.13 -10.19 -9.86
CA SER A 617 -7.71 -10.57 -8.50
C SER A 617 -6.88 -11.84 -8.57
N GLN A 618 -6.46 -12.34 -7.42
CA GLN A 618 -5.77 -13.62 -7.34
C GLN A 618 -6.59 -14.81 -7.86
N TYR A 619 -7.92 -14.67 -8.03
CA TYR A 619 -8.85 -15.73 -8.40
C TYR A 619 -9.65 -15.46 -9.66
N HIS A 620 -9.65 -14.26 -10.20
CA HIS A 620 -10.38 -13.94 -11.42
C HIS A 620 -9.73 -12.87 -12.29
N VAL A 621 -10.07 -12.90 -13.57
CA VAL A 621 -9.96 -11.80 -14.52
C VAL A 621 -11.35 -11.43 -14.98
N LEU A 622 -11.75 -10.18 -14.78
CA LEU A 622 -13.02 -9.61 -15.23
C LEU A 622 -12.78 -8.74 -16.46
N LEU A 623 -13.59 -8.95 -17.48
CA LEU A 623 -13.57 -8.19 -18.74
C LEU A 623 -14.97 -7.68 -19.03
N GLU A 624 -15.10 -6.38 -19.34
CA GLU A 624 -16.36 -5.75 -19.71
C GLU A 624 -16.22 -4.99 -21.03
N GLY A 625 -17.11 -5.27 -21.97
CA GLY A 625 -17.08 -4.62 -23.28
C GLY A 625 -18.36 -4.84 -24.06
N HIS A 626 -18.74 -3.88 -24.93
CA HIS A 626 -19.91 -4.02 -25.79
C HIS A 626 -19.74 -5.25 -26.71
N TYR A 627 -20.74 -6.15 -26.70
CA TYR A 627 -20.76 -7.38 -27.48
C TYR A 627 -19.67 -8.39 -27.17
N LEU A 628 -19.01 -8.29 -26.00
CA LEU A 628 -17.98 -9.24 -25.58
C LEU A 628 -18.57 -10.65 -25.51
N SER A 629 -17.92 -11.63 -26.16
CA SER A 629 -18.33 -13.04 -26.16
C SER A 629 -17.27 -13.96 -25.53
N GLY A 630 -17.71 -15.09 -24.99
CA GLY A 630 -16.81 -16.13 -24.48
C GLY A 630 -15.88 -16.68 -25.59
N ASP A 631 -16.42 -16.89 -26.80
CA ASP A 631 -15.62 -17.34 -27.95
C ASP A 631 -14.48 -16.38 -28.30
N ALA A 632 -14.73 -15.06 -28.24
CA ALA A 632 -13.69 -14.06 -28.51
C ALA A 632 -12.59 -14.10 -27.45
N VAL A 633 -12.95 -14.28 -26.17
CA VAL A 633 -11.97 -14.43 -25.07
C VAL A 633 -11.17 -15.71 -25.25
N GLN A 634 -11.82 -16.83 -25.61
CA GLN A 634 -11.13 -18.08 -25.90
C GLN A 634 -10.21 -17.96 -27.13
N ALA A 635 -10.64 -17.25 -28.19
CA ALA A 635 -9.80 -16.96 -29.34
C ALA A 635 -8.58 -16.11 -28.94
N ALA A 636 -8.79 -15.05 -28.14
CA ALA A 636 -7.72 -14.19 -27.62
C ALA A 636 -6.69 -14.98 -26.78
N LEU A 637 -7.13 -15.93 -25.96
CA LEU A 637 -6.23 -16.80 -25.18
C LEU A 637 -5.35 -17.70 -26.05
N ARG A 638 -5.86 -18.12 -27.21
CA ARG A 638 -5.15 -19.03 -28.13
C ARG A 638 -4.34 -18.30 -29.21
N MET A 639 -4.48 -16.99 -29.35
CA MET A 639 -3.70 -16.20 -30.32
C MET A 639 -2.20 -16.43 -30.15
N GLU A 640 -1.53 -16.62 -31.28
CA GLU A 640 -0.08 -16.66 -31.34
C GLU A 640 0.49 -15.23 -31.24
N GLY A 641 1.65 -15.09 -30.65
CA GLY A 641 2.34 -13.82 -30.45
C GLY A 641 3.37 -13.91 -29.34
N ASP A 642 4.01 -12.80 -29.06
CA ASP A 642 4.87 -12.64 -27.88
C ASP A 642 4.07 -11.92 -26.76
N PRO A 643 3.55 -12.68 -25.77
CA PRO A 643 2.73 -12.08 -24.72
C PRO A 643 3.46 -11.04 -23.88
N ALA A 644 4.79 -11.19 -23.74
CA ALA A 644 5.58 -10.23 -22.97
C ALA A 644 5.65 -8.89 -23.69
N ALA A 645 6.02 -8.89 -24.98
CA ALA A 645 6.03 -7.69 -25.81
C ALA A 645 4.64 -7.02 -25.89
N GLU A 646 3.57 -7.83 -26.03
CA GLU A 646 2.20 -7.31 -26.10
C GLU A 646 1.77 -6.62 -24.78
N VAL A 647 2.13 -7.20 -23.64
CA VAL A 647 1.84 -6.61 -22.32
C VAL A 647 2.69 -5.36 -22.11
N GLU A 648 4.00 -5.37 -22.41
CA GLU A 648 4.84 -4.20 -22.30
C GLU A 648 4.31 -3.02 -23.14
N GLU A 649 3.82 -3.29 -24.35
CA GLU A 649 3.21 -2.27 -25.21
C GLU A 649 1.89 -1.74 -24.65
N ALA A 650 1.14 -2.51 -23.87
CA ALA A 650 -0.10 -2.09 -23.20
C ALA A 650 0.17 -1.22 -21.95
N LEU A 651 1.31 -1.42 -21.26
CA LEU A 651 1.62 -0.74 -19.99
C LEU A 651 1.49 0.79 -20.02
N PRO A 652 1.96 1.52 -21.05
CA PRO A 652 1.79 2.97 -21.11
C PRO A 652 0.33 3.45 -21.14
N GLY A 653 -0.62 2.56 -21.40
CA GLY A 653 -2.06 2.82 -21.26
C GLY A 653 -2.56 2.82 -19.81
N THR A 654 -1.77 2.33 -18.87
CA THR A 654 -2.19 2.13 -17.47
C THR A 654 -1.77 3.26 -16.55
N GLY A 655 -2.57 3.52 -15.51
CA GLY A 655 -2.22 4.49 -14.47
C GLY A 655 -0.98 4.07 -13.65
N VAL A 656 -0.81 2.75 -13.45
CA VAL A 656 0.32 2.16 -12.71
C VAL A 656 1.66 2.51 -13.37
N PHE A 657 1.74 2.39 -14.69
CA PHE A 657 2.98 2.73 -15.43
C PHE A 657 3.38 4.19 -15.22
N TRP A 658 2.43 5.12 -15.32
CA TRP A 658 2.72 6.56 -15.17
C TRP A 658 3.13 6.92 -13.74
N TYR A 659 2.53 6.28 -12.76
CA TYR A 659 2.92 6.43 -11.36
C TYR A 659 4.36 5.95 -11.14
N VAL A 660 4.69 4.75 -11.62
CA VAL A 660 6.04 4.19 -11.51
C VAL A 660 7.05 5.03 -12.27
N LEU A 661 6.73 5.45 -13.50
CA LEU A 661 7.61 6.32 -14.32
C LEU A 661 7.92 7.65 -13.62
N TYR A 662 6.95 8.24 -12.96
CA TYR A 662 7.14 9.46 -12.18
C TYR A 662 8.16 9.25 -11.05
N HIS A 663 8.01 8.19 -10.26
CA HIS A 663 8.94 7.89 -9.17
C HIS A 663 10.33 7.50 -9.66
N VAL A 664 10.42 6.70 -10.71
CA VAL A 664 11.69 6.34 -11.34
C VAL A 664 12.41 7.58 -11.86
N ALA A 665 11.72 8.46 -12.59
CA ALA A 665 12.32 9.69 -13.12
C ALA A 665 12.91 10.58 -12.00
N ARG A 666 12.23 10.68 -10.87
CA ARG A 666 12.76 11.39 -9.69
C ARG A 666 14.04 10.76 -9.17
N LYS A 667 14.15 9.41 -9.13
CA LYS A 667 15.36 8.72 -8.68
C LYS A 667 16.57 8.99 -9.58
N PHE A 668 16.32 9.28 -10.87
CA PHE A 668 17.35 9.78 -11.81
C PHE A 668 17.58 11.30 -11.71
N GLY A 669 17.00 11.98 -10.74
CA GLY A 669 17.17 13.42 -10.50
C GLY A 669 16.35 14.33 -11.40
N LEU A 670 15.39 13.81 -12.16
CA LEU A 670 14.45 14.63 -12.93
C LEU A 670 13.33 15.15 -12.01
N ARG A 671 13.09 16.45 -12.09
CA ARG A 671 11.94 17.07 -11.42
C ARG A 671 10.79 17.15 -12.40
N LEU A 672 9.93 16.16 -12.35
CA LEU A 672 8.70 16.13 -13.12
C LEU A 672 7.51 16.40 -12.20
N ASP A 673 6.55 17.17 -12.70
CA ASP A 673 5.22 17.22 -12.08
C ASP A 673 4.45 15.98 -12.55
N ILE A 674 3.76 15.33 -11.64
CA ILE A 674 2.98 14.11 -11.93
C ILE A 674 1.97 14.31 -13.06
N ARG A 675 1.40 15.51 -13.19
CA ARG A 675 0.51 15.87 -14.31
C ARG A 675 1.25 16.01 -15.64
N SER A 676 2.52 16.43 -15.60
CA SER A 676 3.34 16.60 -16.81
C SER A 676 3.86 15.29 -17.37
N VAL A 677 3.96 14.24 -16.53
CA VAL A 677 4.48 12.93 -16.96
C VAL A 677 3.59 12.31 -18.04
N ARG A 678 2.27 12.45 -17.93
CA ARG A 678 1.30 11.91 -18.89
C ARG A 678 1.23 12.67 -20.22
N ARG A 679 1.91 13.82 -20.34
CA ARG A 679 1.89 14.58 -21.60
C ARG A 679 2.61 13.83 -22.73
N PRO A 680 2.05 13.74 -23.94
CA PRO A 680 2.67 13.04 -25.07
C PRO A 680 4.09 13.50 -25.37
N SER A 681 4.41 14.79 -25.18
CA SER A 681 5.74 15.35 -25.36
C SER A 681 6.75 14.80 -24.33
N THR A 682 6.35 14.63 -23.09
CA THR A 682 7.19 14.06 -22.02
C THR A 682 7.39 12.56 -22.27
N ALA A 683 6.33 11.84 -22.60
CA ALA A 683 6.39 10.42 -22.95
C ALA A 683 7.38 10.16 -24.09
N ARG A 684 7.26 10.90 -25.23
CA ARG A 684 8.22 10.76 -26.36
C ARG A 684 9.65 11.05 -25.97
N ARG A 685 9.89 12.03 -25.10
CA ARG A 685 11.23 12.36 -24.63
C ARG A 685 11.83 11.27 -23.76
N LEU A 686 11.04 10.62 -22.94
CA LEU A 686 11.49 9.59 -22.00
C LEU A 686 11.53 8.19 -22.61
N SER A 687 10.72 7.87 -23.64
CA SER A 687 10.54 6.53 -24.20
C SER A 687 11.84 5.84 -24.70
N ARG A 688 12.89 6.62 -25.02
CA ARG A 688 14.20 6.09 -25.46
C ARG A 688 15.29 6.18 -24.39
N THR A 689 14.91 6.39 -23.13
CA THR A 689 15.86 6.58 -22.04
C THR A 689 15.90 5.38 -21.09
N PRO A 690 16.98 5.19 -20.34
CA PRO A 690 17.03 4.23 -19.25
C PRO A 690 15.89 4.38 -18.23
N ILE A 691 15.36 5.60 -18.07
CA ILE A 691 14.23 5.88 -17.16
C ILE A 691 12.95 5.13 -17.57
N TRP A 692 12.66 5.09 -18.88
CA TRP A 692 11.49 4.39 -19.41
C TRP A 692 11.63 2.87 -19.25
N ARG A 693 12.80 2.33 -19.62
CA ARG A 693 13.09 0.91 -19.46
C ARG A 693 13.06 0.47 -17.99
N GLU A 694 13.59 1.28 -17.10
CA GLU A 694 13.54 1.03 -15.67
C GLU A 694 12.10 1.04 -15.15
N ALA A 695 11.25 1.95 -15.65
CA ALA A 695 9.85 2.00 -15.28
C ALA A 695 9.11 0.74 -15.75
N LEU A 696 9.35 0.28 -17.00
CA LEU A 696 8.79 -0.98 -17.50
C LEU A 696 9.24 -2.17 -16.65
N ALA A 697 10.55 -2.32 -16.44
CA ALA A 697 11.11 -3.40 -15.64
C ALA A 697 10.62 -3.39 -14.19
N LYS A 698 10.37 -2.19 -13.64
CA LYS A 698 9.81 -2.06 -12.29
C LYS A 698 8.34 -2.43 -12.24
N VAL A 699 7.53 -2.04 -13.21
CA VAL A 699 6.12 -2.48 -13.29
C VAL A 699 6.06 -3.99 -13.47
N GLU A 700 6.89 -4.55 -14.35
CA GLU A 700 7.00 -5.99 -14.51
C GLU A 700 7.33 -6.68 -13.18
N TRP A 701 8.39 -6.21 -12.49
CA TRP A 701 8.79 -6.78 -11.22
C TRP A 701 7.72 -6.72 -10.13
N ASP A 702 7.09 -5.56 -9.98
CA ASP A 702 6.16 -5.31 -8.87
C ASP A 702 4.77 -5.93 -9.12
N TYR A 703 4.28 -5.94 -10.38
CA TYR A 703 2.88 -6.22 -10.71
C TYR A 703 2.64 -7.39 -11.65
N LEU A 704 3.64 -7.86 -12.41
CA LEU A 704 3.47 -8.84 -13.46
C LEU A 704 4.24 -10.15 -13.20
N ASP A 705 3.83 -11.19 -13.91
CA ASP A 705 4.57 -12.46 -14.06
C ASP A 705 4.50 -12.93 -15.53
N LEU A 706 5.37 -12.36 -16.36
CA LEU A 706 5.38 -12.62 -17.80
C LEU A 706 5.85 -14.04 -18.14
N GLY A 707 6.75 -14.61 -17.34
CA GLY A 707 7.19 -16.00 -17.51
C GLY A 707 6.06 -16.99 -17.28
N ALA A 708 5.31 -16.85 -16.19
CA ALA A 708 4.16 -17.67 -15.92
C ALA A 708 3.01 -17.44 -16.92
N LEU A 709 2.87 -16.21 -17.45
CA LEU A 709 1.89 -15.91 -18.51
C LEU A 709 2.18 -16.71 -19.78
N GLN A 710 3.45 -16.74 -20.22
CA GLN A 710 3.86 -17.53 -21.39
C GLN A 710 3.59 -19.02 -21.20
N GLU A 711 3.91 -19.55 -20.03
CA GLU A 711 3.63 -20.96 -19.68
C GLU A 711 2.13 -21.25 -19.68
N LEU A 712 1.33 -20.38 -19.07
CA LEU A 712 -0.14 -20.50 -19.02
C LEU A 712 -0.75 -20.58 -20.42
N LEU A 713 -0.38 -19.65 -21.31
CA LEU A 713 -0.91 -19.62 -22.67
C LEU A 713 -0.47 -20.83 -23.48
N THR A 714 0.72 -21.34 -23.24
CA THR A 714 1.20 -22.58 -23.86
C THR A 714 0.34 -23.76 -23.44
N ARG A 715 0.06 -23.93 -22.17
CA ARG A 715 -0.81 -24.97 -21.62
C ARG A 715 -2.25 -24.88 -22.09
N ILE A 716 -2.77 -23.67 -22.31
CA ILE A 716 -4.12 -23.47 -22.89
C ILE A 716 -4.14 -23.86 -24.36
N ARG A 717 -3.09 -23.55 -25.12
CA ARG A 717 -2.97 -23.87 -26.54
C ARG A 717 -2.78 -25.35 -26.80
N ASP A 718 -1.95 -26.04 -26.03
CA ASP A 718 -1.72 -27.50 -26.15
C ASP A 718 -2.83 -28.35 -25.52
N GLY A 719 -3.82 -27.71 -24.84
CA GLY A 719 -4.96 -28.35 -24.22
C GLY A 719 -4.68 -29.00 -22.86
N SER A 720 -3.47 -28.90 -22.32
CA SER A 720 -3.15 -29.42 -20.98
C SER A 720 -3.82 -28.59 -19.84
N LEU A 721 -4.33 -27.40 -20.16
CA LEU A 721 -5.15 -26.58 -19.28
C LEU A 721 -6.40 -26.14 -20.05
N PRO A 722 -7.52 -26.87 -19.94
CA PRO A 722 -8.75 -26.54 -20.67
C PRO A 722 -9.41 -25.27 -20.12
N VAL A 723 -10.01 -24.50 -21.03
CA VAL A 723 -10.91 -23.38 -20.69
C VAL A 723 -12.34 -23.90 -20.84
N VAL A 724 -13.03 -23.98 -19.71
CA VAL A 724 -14.39 -24.56 -19.62
C VAL A 724 -15.39 -23.42 -19.46
N GLU A 725 -16.26 -23.28 -20.45
CA GLU A 725 -17.37 -22.33 -20.40
C GLU A 725 -18.53 -22.88 -19.56
N ARG A 726 -19.07 -22.05 -18.66
CA ARG A 726 -20.21 -22.38 -17.82
C ARG A 726 -21.02 -21.12 -17.48
N PRO A 727 -22.29 -21.26 -17.06
CA PRO A 727 -23.08 -20.14 -16.56
C PRO A 727 -22.43 -19.50 -15.33
N MET A 728 -22.69 -18.20 -15.13
CA MET A 728 -22.28 -17.48 -13.91
C MET A 728 -22.81 -18.21 -12.68
N GLN A 729 -21.94 -18.45 -11.71
CA GLN A 729 -22.26 -19.15 -10.47
C GLN A 729 -22.41 -18.14 -9.31
N ASP A 730 -23.22 -18.49 -8.30
CA ASP A 730 -23.38 -17.66 -7.09
C ASP A 730 -22.03 -17.32 -6.42
N ALA A 731 -21.10 -18.28 -6.40
CA ALA A 731 -19.76 -18.09 -5.88
C ALA A 731 -18.98 -17.00 -6.64
N THR A 732 -19.20 -16.87 -7.94
CA THR A 732 -18.57 -15.83 -8.76
C THR A 732 -19.22 -14.48 -8.52
N GLU A 733 -20.54 -14.43 -8.38
CA GLU A 733 -21.23 -13.19 -8.00
C GLU A 733 -20.76 -12.69 -6.64
N GLU A 734 -20.57 -13.58 -5.68
CA GLU A 734 -20.04 -13.25 -4.36
C GLU A 734 -18.62 -12.69 -4.45
N LEU A 735 -17.73 -13.36 -5.20
CA LEU A 735 -16.36 -12.88 -5.44
C LEU A 735 -16.34 -11.49 -6.10
N LEU A 736 -17.22 -11.24 -7.05
CA LEU A 736 -17.37 -9.94 -7.71
C LEU A 736 -18.04 -8.91 -6.80
N SER A 737 -18.97 -9.31 -5.94
CA SER A 737 -19.64 -8.42 -4.99
C SER A 737 -18.66 -7.88 -3.97
N GLU A 738 -17.76 -8.72 -3.45
CA GLU A 738 -16.65 -8.30 -2.57
C GLU A 738 -15.82 -7.17 -3.19
N ARG A 739 -15.59 -7.24 -4.48
CA ARG A 739 -14.87 -6.20 -5.22
C ARG A 739 -15.75 -5.00 -5.58
N ARG A 740 -16.99 -5.24 -6.00
CA ARG A 740 -17.98 -4.18 -6.24
C ARG A 740 -18.25 -3.37 -4.97
N GLU A 741 -18.16 -3.95 -3.79
CA GLU A 741 -18.18 -3.19 -2.52
C GLU A 741 -16.97 -2.28 -2.37
N LEU A 742 -15.81 -2.65 -2.89
CA LEU A 742 -14.64 -1.77 -3.01
C LEU A 742 -14.85 -0.65 -4.05
N PHE A 743 -15.67 -0.91 -5.08
CA PHE A 743 -15.97 0.01 -6.19
C PHE A 743 -17.39 0.61 -6.15
N ARG A 744 -18.29 0.11 -5.31
CA ARG A 744 -19.70 0.56 -5.19
C ARG A 744 -19.92 1.97 -4.64
N ALA A 745 -18.88 2.80 -4.56
CA ALA A 745 -19.05 4.25 -4.41
C ALA A 745 -19.79 4.92 -5.61
N ILE A 746 -20.27 4.16 -6.61
CA ILE A 746 -20.85 4.72 -7.84
C ILE A 746 -22.30 4.26 -8.14
N VAL A 747 -22.86 3.30 -7.40
CA VAL A 747 -24.30 2.96 -7.56
C VAL A 747 -25.10 3.59 -6.44
N PRO A 748 -26.06 4.47 -6.75
CA PRO A 748 -26.84 5.15 -5.73
C PRO A 748 -27.71 4.17 -4.95
N THR A 749 -27.32 3.83 -3.75
CA THR A 749 -28.21 3.21 -2.78
C THR A 749 -29.33 4.22 -2.44
N ARG A 750 -30.50 3.74 -2.01
CA ARG A 750 -31.64 4.58 -1.63
C ARG A 750 -31.22 5.72 -0.69
N LYS A 751 -30.24 5.49 0.19
CA LYS A 751 -29.65 6.51 1.10
C LYS A 751 -28.83 7.57 0.35
N ILE A 752 -28.04 7.24 -0.67
CA ILE A 752 -27.32 8.23 -1.50
C ILE A 752 -28.31 9.10 -2.26
N VAL A 753 -29.36 8.50 -2.81
CA VAL A 753 -30.45 9.24 -3.47
C VAL A 753 -31.10 10.21 -2.48
N GLU A 754 -31.36 9.80 -1.24
CA GLU A 754 -31.90 10.68 -0.19
C GLU A 754 -30.92 11.78 0.23
N MET A 755 -29.65 11.49 0.36
CA MET A 755 -28.62 12.49 0.68
C MET A 755 -28.46 13.52 -0.42
N VAL A 756 -28.37 13.07 -1.68
CA VAL A 756 -28.33 13.96 -2.83
C VAL A 756 -29.62 14.76 -2.93
N LYS A 757 -30.77 14.16 -2.70
CA LYS A 757 -32.06 14.86 -2.61
C LYS A 757 -32.02 15.98 -1.57
N LYS A 758 -31.54 15.69 -0.35
CA LYS A 758 -31.40 16.70 0.71
C LYS A 758 -30.45 17.83 0.32
N ARG A 759 -29.35 17.52 -0.37
CA ARG A 759 -28.42 18.51 -0.90
C ARG A 759 -29.08 19.36 -1.96
N LEU A 760 -29.67 18.75 -2.99
CA LEU A 760 -30.34 19.46 -4.09
C LEU A 760 -31.49 20.35 -3.58
N LEU A 761 -32.24 19.88 -2.58
CA LEU A 761 -33.32 20.66 -1.95
C LEU A 761 -32.78 21.91 -1.23
N ARG A 762 -31.57 21.90 -0.71
CA ARG A 762 -30.96 23.02 0.02
C ARG A 762 -30.27 24.02 -0.91
N GLU A 763 -30.10 23.69 -2.17
CA GLU A 763 -29.45 24.58 -3.15
C GLU A 763 -30.24 25.89 -3.31
N ARG A 764 -29.51 27.02 -3.47
CA ARG A 764 -30.08 28.35 -3.61
C ARG A 764 -30.11 28.79 -5.05
N PHE A 765 -31.25 29.31 -5.45
CA PHE A 765 -31.46 29.93 -6.74
C PHE A 765 -31.85 31.39 -6.61
N VAL A 766 -31.44 32.16 -7.59
CA VAL A 766 -31.91 33.53 -7.78
C VAL A 766 -32.91 33.55 -8.92
N PHE A 767 -34.06 34.09 -8.62
CA PHE A 767 -35.17 34.22 -9.54
C PHE A 767 -35.29 35.67 -9.98
N GLY A 768 -35.69 35.89 -11.20
CA GLY A 768 -36.01 37.19 -11.73
C GLY A 768 -37.33 37.17 -12.50
N CYS A 769 -38.12 38.22 -12.35
CA CYS A 769 -39.36 38.40 -13.10
C CYS A 769 -39.14 39.32 -14.30
N MET A 770 -39.41 38.81 -15.49
CA MET A 770 -39.28 39.60 -16.72
C MET A 770 -40.34 40.70 -16.83
N ASN A 771 -41.46 40.61 -16.10
CA ASN A 771 -42.53 41.61 -16.10
C ASN A 771 -42.22 42.76 -15.14
N CYS A 772 -42.00 42.50 -13.84
CA CYS A 772 -41.82 43.58 -12.85
C CYS A 772 -40.34 43.87 -12.55
N LYS A 773 -39.39 43.14 -13.16
CA LYS A 773 -37.94 43.32 -13.05
C LYS A 773 -37.38 43.09 -11.62
N ARG A 774 -38.19 42.62 -10.68
CA ARG A 774 -37.77 42.29 -9.34
C ARG A 774 -37.07 40.94 -9.28
N MET A 775 -36.14 40.81 -8.32
CA MET A 775 -35.38 39.61 -8.02
C MET A 775 -35.63 39.14 -6.60
N TRP A 776 -35.54 37.84 -6.37
CA TRP A 776 -35.58 37.24 -5.07
C TRP A 776 -34.77 35.95 -5.03
N ARG A 777 -34.45 35.45 -3.83
CA ARG A 777 -33.72 34.21 -3.63
C ARG A 777 -34.63 33.22 -2.93
N MET A 778 -34.53 31.95 -3.30
CA MET A 778 -35.22 30.83 -2.64
C MET A 778 -34.34 29.59 -2.73
N ARG A 779 -34.54 28.74 -1.77
CA ARG A 779 -34.02 27.36 -1.85
C ARG A 779 -35.01 26.47 -2.57
N VAL A 780 -34.51 25.35 -3.14
CA VAL A 780 -35.36 24.40 -3.87
C VAL A 780 -36.55 23.91 -3.02
N TYR A 781 -36.33 23.63 -1.72
CA TYR A 781 -37.39 23.16 -0.83
C TYR A 781 -38.44 24.25 -0.49
N GLU A 782 -38.12 25.53 -0.64
CA GLU A 782 -39.00 26.66 -0.40
C GLU A 782 -39.90 26.96 -1.60
N PHE A 783 -39.62 26.34 -2.72
CA PHE A 783 -40.32 26.62 -3.98
C PHE A 783 -41.66 25.84 -4.03
N ASP A 784 -42.72 26.59 -4.25
CA ASP A 784 -44.09 26.07 -4.32
C ASP A 784 -44.66 26.22 -5.73
N GLU A 785 -44.78 27.43 -6.25
CA GLU A 785 -45.36 27.70 -7.56
C GLU A 785 -44.51 28.60 -8.48
N PRO A 786 -44.51 28.35 -9.80
CA PRO A 786 -43.71 29.13 -10.76
C PRO A 786 -44.35 30.51 -11.08
N ILE A 787 -44.58 31.31 -10.05
CA ILE A 787 -45.17 32.64 -10.13
C ILE A 787 -44.35 33.69 -9.40
N CYS A 788 -44.33 34.90 -9.92
CA CYS A 788 -43.65 36.01 -9.26
C CYS A 788 -44.42 36.42 -7.95
N PRO A 789 -43.75 36.44 -6.77
CA PRO A 789 -44.40 36.80 -5.51
C PRO A 789 -44.86 38.28 -5.49
N PHE A 790 -44.36 39.14 -6.39
CA PHE A 790 -44.62 40.56 -6.42
C PHE A 790 -45.72 40.97 -7.40
N CYS A 791 -45.75 40.37 -8.61
CA CYS A 791 -46.71 40.77 -9.66
C CYS A 791 -47.54 39.58 -10.21
N ARG A 792 -47.37 38.38 -9.63
CA ARG A 792 -48.02 37.14 -10.05
C ARG A 792 -47.75 36.72 -11.50
N GLY A 793 -46.83 37.36 -12.20
CA GLY A 793 -46.44 37.02 -13.56
C GLY A 793 -45.70 35.68 -13.61
N ARG A 794 -45.86 34.93 -14.75
CA ARG A 794 -45.22 33.63 -14.98
C ARG A 794 -43.95 33.68 -15.85
N ARG A 795 -43.57 34.83 -16.31
CA ARG A 795 -42.31 35.00 -17.10
C ARG A 795 -41.13 35.15 -16.18
N LEU A 796 -40.63 34.00 -15.69
CA LEU A 796 -39.52 33.91 -14.75
C LEU A 796 -38.24 33.53 -15.45
N VAL A 797 -37.14 34.07 -14.97
CA VAL A 797 -35.76 33.61 -15.24
C VAL A 797 -35.14 33.13 -13.95
N VAL A 798 -34.33 32.07 -14.02
CA VAL A 798 -33.70 31.44 -12.84
C VAL A 798 -32.26 31.08 -13.12
N ALA A 799 -31.40 31.32 -12.12
CA ALA A 799 -30.01 30.95 -12.17
C ALA A 799 -29.52 30.54 -10.76
N LYS A 800 -28.42 29.79 -10.66
CA LYS A 800 -27.76 29.54 -9.37
C LYS A 800 -27.27 30.86 -8.75
N GLU A 801 -27.19 30.97 -7.43
CA GLU A 801 -26.87 32.17 -6.66
C GLU A 801 -25.58 32.86 -7.16
N PHE A 802 -24.60 32.12 -7.51
CA PHE A 802 -23.32 32.58 -8.07
C PHE A 802 -23.46 33.42 -9.34
N TYR A 803 -24.57 33.31 -10.11
CA TYR A 803 -24.85 34.12 -11.31
C TYR A 803 -25.76 35.33 -11.05
N GLU A 804 -25.96 35.72 -9.80
CA GLU A 804 -26.91 36.80 -9.43
C GLU A 804 -26.66 38.11 -10.18
N GLU A 805 -25.39 38.55 -10.25
CA GLU A 805 -25.04 39.80 -10.90
C GLU A 805 -25.31 39.77 -12.41
N LYS A 806 -25.04 38.63 -13.06
CA LYS A 806 -25.35 38.43 -14.48
C LYS A 806 -26.87 38.41 -14.70
N LEU A 807 -27.64 37.80 -13.80
CA LEU A 807 -29.09 37.79 -13.89
C LEU A 807 -29.67 39.19 -13.69
N ARG A 808 -29.10 40.01 -12.81
CA ARG A 808 -29.47 41.41 -12.60
C ARG A 808 -29.32 42.25 -13.87
N ARG A 809 -28.22 42.07 -14.60
CA ARG A 809 -27.99 42.73 -15.90
C ARG A 809 -29.01 42.28 -16.97
N VAL A 810 -29.34 40.98 -17.02
CA VAL A 810 -30.40 40.47 -17.89
C VAL A 810 -31.73 41.17 -17.66
N LEU A 811 -32.13 41.38 -16.41
CA LEU A 811 -33.37 42.04 -16.05
C LEU A 811 -33.37 43.56 -16.40
N LYS A 812 -32.22 44.21 -16.38
CA LYS A 812 -32.04 45.61 -16.80
C LYS A 812 -31.98 45.79 -18.34
N GLY A 813 -31.84 44.69 -19.09
CA GLY A 813 -31.62 44.74 -20.53
C GLY A 813 -30.16 44.94 -20.95
N GLU A 814 -29.21 44.85 -20.02
CA GLU A 814 -27.76 45.11 -20.20
C GLU A 814 -26.96 43.77 -20.38
N CYS A 815 -27.57 42.73 -20.97
CA CYS A 815 -26.95 41.40 -21.05
C CYS A 815 -25.94 41.37 -22.21
N GLU A 816 -24.67 41.18 -21.89
CA GLU A 816 -23.56 41.06 -22.83
C GLU A 816 -23.44 39.66 -23.49
N SER A 817 -24.05 38.61 -22.87
CA SER A 817 -23.95 37.24 -23.34
C SER A 817 -25.33 36.70 -23.79
N GLU A 818 -25.52 36.56 -25.09
CA GLU A 818 -26.73 35.94 -25.64
C GLU A 818 -26.91 34.45 -25.19
N SER A 819 -25.81 33.72 -25.01
CA SER A 819 -25.85 32.36 -24.55
C SER A 819 -26.36 32.26 -23.12
N PHE A 820 -25.96 33.17 -22.23
CA PHE A 820 -26.43 33.23 -20.86
C PHE A 820 -27.93 33.59 -20.79
N LEU A 821 -28.35 34.59 -21.61
CA LEU A 821 -29.77 34.96 -21.71
C LEU A 821 -30.63 33.76 -22.13
N ARG A 822 -30.22 33.05 -23.18
CA ARG A 822 -30.93 31.84 -23.63
C ARG A 822 -30.97 30.76 -22.51
N SER A 823 -29.88 30.60 -21.78
CA SER A 823 -29.79 29.63 -20.68
C SER A 823 -30.77 29.93 -19.55
N VAL A 824 -30.83 31.17 -19.05
CA VAL A 824 -31.74 31.55 -17.95
C VAL A 824 -33.21 31.54 -18.36
N LEU A 825 -33.51 31.86 -19.65
CA LEU A 825 -34.85 31.75 -20.22
C LEU A 825 -35.27 30.28 -20.37
N ALA A 826 -34.37 29.41 -20.83
CA ALA A 826 -34.61 27.96 -20.91
C ALA A 826 -34.87 27.36 -19.52
N ALA A 827 -34.08 27.75 -18.53
CA ALA A 827 -34.29 27.32 -17.15
C ALA A 827 -35.64 27.79 -16.58
N GLY A 828 -36.05 29.05 -16.89
CA GLY A 828 -37.36 29.58 -16.53
C GLY A 828 -38.53 28.82 -17.20
N ASN A 829 -38.38 28.43 -18.46
CA ASN A 829 -39.37 27.62 -19.17
C ASN A 829 -39.50 26.20 -18.58
N LEU A 830 -38.37 25.58 -18.20
CA LEU A 830 -38.39 24.31 -17.48
C LEU A 830 -39.13 24.42 -16.15
N LEU A 831 -38.88 25.50 -15.43
CA LEU A 831 -39.52 25.76 -14.14
C LEU A 831 -41.06 25.88 -14.28
N VAL A 832 -41.55 26.56 -15.30
CA VAL A 832 -42.99 26.70 -15.58
C VAL A 832 -43.62 25.35 -15.92
N ARG A 833 -42.88 24.48 -16.59
CA ARG A 833 -43.38 23.18 -17.08
C ARG A 833 -43.33 22.08 -16.03
N TYR A 834 -42.24 22.01 -15.23
CA TYR A 834 -41.93 20.88 -14.33
C TYR A 834 -41.86 21.33 -12.87
N GLY A 835 -42.12 22.60 -12.54
CA GLY A 835 -42.16 23.08 -11.16
C GLY A 835 -40.85 22.83 -10.42
N ARG A 836 -40.97 22.28 -9.19
CA ARG A 836 -39.83 22.01 -8.31
C ARG A 836 -38.86 20.99 -8.89
N ASP A 837 -39.32 20.02 -9.67
CA ASP A 837 -38.44 19.03 -10.32
C ASP A 837 -37.44 19.66 -11.28
N ALA A 838 -37.81 20.78 -11.93
CA ALA A 838 -36.87 21.52 -12.75
C ALA A 838 -35.72 22.11 -11.93
N LEU A 839 -36.02 22.62 -10.73
CA LEU A 839 -35.00 23.11 -9.80
C LEU A 839 -34.11 21.98 -9.25
N LEU A 840 -34.69 20.83 -8.94
CA LEU A 840 -33.92 19.65 -8.52
C LEU A 840 -32.94 19.22 -9.62
N ALA A 841 -33.37 19.18 -10.87
CA ALA A 841 -32.48 18.86 -11.98
C ALA A 841 -31.39 19.91 -12.19
N LEU A 842 -31.75 21.21 -12.16
CA LEU A 842 -30.82 22.35 -12.32
C LEU A 842 -29.86 22.51 -11.13
N ALA A 843 -30.23 21.99 -9.95
CA ALA A 843 -29.38 22.02 -8.75
C ALA A 843 -28.15 21.12 -8.91
N GLY A 844 -28.21 20.11 -9.79
CA GLY A 844 -27.10 19.22 -10.08
C GLY A 844 -25.83 19.98 -10.51
N HIS A 845 -24.67 19.50 -10.06
CA HIS A 845 -23.37 20.08 -10.44
C HIS A 845 -23.08 19.85 -11.92
N GLY A 846 -22.78 20.93 -12.68
CA GLY A 846 -22.56 20.83 -14.12
C GLY A 846 -23.82 20.57 -14.95
N VAL A 847 -25.00 20.53 -14.34
CA VAL A 847 -26.28 20.34 -15.05
C VAL A 847 -26.81 21.68 -15.51
N GLY A 848 -26.68 21.96 -16.81
CA GLY A 848 -27.29 23.09 -17.46
C GLY A 848 -28.73 22.80 -17.95
N PRO A 849 -29.47 23.84 -18.45
CA PRO A 849 -30.88 23.69 -18.82
C PRO A 849 -31.16 22.64 -19.90
N GLN A 850 -30.24 22.43 -20.83
CA GLN A 850 -30.37 21.37 -21.86
C GLN A 850 -30.26 19.97 -21.28
N THR A 851 -29.32 19.74 -20.35
CA THR A 851 -29.16 18.49 -19.65
C THR A 851 -30.33 18.25 -18.71
N ALA A 852 -30.75 19.27 -17.94
CA ALA A 852 -31.93 19.20 -17.10
C ALA A 852 -33.19 18.83 -17.89
N ALA A 853 -33.39 19.42 -19.11
CA ALA A 853 -34.51 19.06 -19.96
C ALA A 853 -34.51 17.57 -20.37
N ARG A 854 -33.34 17.02 -20.70
CA ARG A 854 -33.21 15.58 -21.04
C ARG A 854 -33.48 14.66 -19.84
N ILE A 855 -33.03 15.06 -18.66
CA ILE A 855 -33.28 14.34 -17.40
C ILE A 855 -34.78 14.32 -17.12
N LEU A 856 -35.44 15.50 -17.12
CA LEU A 856 -36.85 15.67 -16.81
C LEU A 856 -37.79 14.93 -17.79
N MET A 857 -37.43 14.85 -19.06
CA MET A 857 -38.21 14.08 -20.05
C MET A 857 -38.14 12.55 -19.85
N ARG A 858 -37.13 12.05 -19.17
CA ARG A 858 -36.87 10.61 -18.99
C ARG A 858 -37.19 10.13 -17.60
N ALA A 859 -37.27 11.01 -16.62
CA ALA A 859 -37.55 10.67 -15.23
C ALA A 859 -38.99 10.15 -15.07
N ARG A 860 -39.17 9.05 -14.37
CA ARG A 860 -40.44 8.39 -14.09
C ARG A 860 -41.08 8.89 -12.78
N ASP A 861 -40.22 9.13 -11.80
CA ASP A 861 -40.57 9.64 -10.48
C ASP A 861 -39.43 10.47 -9.90
N GLU A 862 -39.61 11.02 -8.68
CA GLU A 862 -38.60 11.87 -8.06
C GLU A 862 -37.31 11.11 -7.74
N GLU A 863 -37.37 9.83 -7.41
CA GLU A 863 -36.19 9.00 -7.14
C GLU A 863 -35.38 8.75 -8.43
N ASP A 864 -36.05 8.41 -9.53
CA ASP A 864 -35.40 8.26 -10.85
C ASP A 864 -34.84 9.61 -11.36
N LEU A 865 -35.52 10.73 -11.08
CA LEU A 865 -35.01 12.07 -11.36
C LEU A 865 -33.65 12.30 -10.69
N ILE A 866 -33.57 12.01 -9.38
CA ILE A 866 -32.34 12.25 -8.62
C ILE A 866 -31.23 11.30 -9.06
N ARG A 867 -31.52 10.03 -9.36
CA ARG A 867 -30.54 9.09 -9.93
C ARG A 867 -29.96 9.62 -11.24
N ARG A 868 -30.77 10.14 -12.13
CA ARG A 868 -30.31 10.74 -13.41
C ARG A 868 -29.52 12.04 -13.22
N VAL A 869 -29.82 12.82 -12.20
CA VAL A 869 -29.01 13.97 -11.82
C VAL A 869 -27.63 13.52 -11.36
N ILE A 870 -27.55 12.48 -10.53
CA ILE A 870 -26.27 11.89 -10.08
C ILE A 870 -25.45 11.39 -11.28
N GLU A 871 -26.08 10.66 -12.21
CA GLU A 871 -25.42 10.23 -13.44
C GLU A 871 -24.87 11.39 -14.27
N ALA A 872 -25.64 12.47 -14.39
CA ALA A 872 -25.23 13.66 -15.13
C ALA A 872 -24.08 14.43 -14.44
N GLU A 873 -24.09 14.51 -13.11
CA GLU A 873 -22.99 15.06 -12.31
C GLU A 873 -21.72 14.25 -12.51
N THR A 874 -21.81 12.92 -12.40
CA THR A 874 -20.69 12.00 -12.61
C THR A 874 -20.11 12.11 -14.03
N HIS A 875 -20.98 12.26 -15.02
CA HIS A 875 -20.57 12.46 -16.41
C HIS A 875 -19.88 13.80 -16.63
N PHE A 876 -20.40 14.87 -16.02
CA PHE A 876 -19.79 16.20 -16.09
C PHE A 876 -18.39 16.22 -15.48
N GLU A 877 -18.20 15.59 -14.33
CA GLU A 877 -16.89 15.48 -13.67
C GLU A 877 -15.87 14.74 -14.51
N LYS A 878 -16.30 13.70 -15.25
CA LYS A 878 -15.43 12.98 -16.20
C LYS A 878 -15.00 13.82 -17.39
N ILE A 879 -15.84 14.75 -17.86
CA ILE A 879 -15.59 15.56 -19.06
C ILE A 879 -14.92 16.91 -18.72
N ARG A 880 -15.13 17.44 -17.51
CA ARG A 880 -14.60 18.73 -17.07
C ARG A 880 -13.10 18.94 -17.34
N PRO A 881 -12.21 17.93 -17.13
CA PRO A 881 -10.79 18.08 -17.44
C PRO A 881 -10.47 18.30 -18.93
N PHE A 882 -11.45 18.09 -19.82
CA PHE A 882 -11.31 18.27 -21.26
C PHE A 882 -12.01 19.54 -21.78
N MET A 883 -12.69 20.31 -20.92
CA MET A 883 -13.42 21.52 -21.27
C MET A 883 -12.66 22.82 -20.96
N ASP A 884 -11.55 22.77 -20.24
CA ASP A 884 -10.54 23.80 -20.02
C ASP A 884 -9.33 23.51 -20.95
#